data_8c7eea8ab98618e32f8922e8413eaf64
#
_entry.id   8c7eea8ab98618e32f8922e8413eaf64
#
_cell.length_a   1.000
_cell.length_b   1.000
_cell.length_c   1.000
_cell.angle_alpha   90.00
_cell.angle_beta   90.00
_cell.angle_gamma   90.00
#
_symmetry.space_group_name_H-M   'P 1'
#
loop_
_entity.id
_entity.type
_entity.pdbx_description
1 polymer ?
#
loop_
_entity_poly.entity_id
_entity_poly.type
_entity_poly.pdbx_seq_one_letter_code
_entity_poly.pdbx_strand_id
1 'polypeptide(L)'
;MKAGERALFETAFRYAEAYKDKKGNDKYAWKINMSYLRANDWEATNMDPSSDSRVEENNPGGYDAVNRYGDEDETGGNDFSNPFSARSYPGLGIFHRTGYEEQNLVDYDTRNLKLSAAFHYMLNSKVELIGASNFGTGTTVYQGENRFSLRDILFFQNRLEIRKKDDWFIRAYATNEDAGRSYDAVFTAFRLQDAAKPNGDWNRNYSTYWNQIIRPRAYALPGMPGQFSQNYNQGLADSVLAANADLIRLWHLETRGNVDQNVTGNQQPFFQPGTARFDSAFNSITSRLPSEGGTMFFDKSALYHVQSEKRFQWEAQKLVWVVGGNFRQFRPNSAGSIFSDTLQADSTYRVITNSELGFYTGLEKKMGDFKANVTMRVDKNENFPFVFSPAASVVYAPSEKHVYRVSVSSAVRNPTLADQFLYYNVGRAILLGNLTGFDSLVTVPSFIDYLDSLNTNRLQYFNVAPIRPEQVRTIEFGYRTMLKKLYIDAGYYYSWYQHFIGFNLGLDVNISSFGLPSSVQAYRVAANATDIVTTQGFSIGGNYYYNRNLAFNFNYSWNKLNVTNREDQIIAAFNTPENKFNIGISGRELITKIGSLSLVDWGFNVNYKWIQGFLFEGSPQFTGFIPTYDLVDAQINKNIPAWKMNIKIGASNLLNKKVFQVYGGPRVGRLAYISLNLNL
;
A
#
# COMPACT_ATOMS: atom_id res chain seq x y z
N MET A 1 -19.06 -8.06 21.05
CA MET A 1 -17.71 -8.04 21.65
C MET A 1 -16.89 -9.16 21.06
N LYS A 2 -15.60 -8.96 20.89
CA LYS A 2 -14.65 -9.96 20.40
C LYS A 2 -13.34 -9.80 21.16
N ALA A 3 -12.72 -10.89 21.57
CA ALA A 3 -11.42 -10.92 22.22
C ALA A 3 -10.59 -12.07 21.64
N GLY A 4 -9.28 -11.96 21.62
CA GLY A 4 -8.45 -12.98 20.99
C GLY A 4 -6.95 -12.84 21.24
N GLU A 5 -6.18 -13.59 20.46
CA GLU A 5 -4.72 -13.49 20.44
C GLU A 5 -4.25 -12.06 20.14
N ARG A 6 -3.00 -11.75 20.45
CA ARG A 6 -2.36 -10.44 20.27
C ARG A 6 -3.13 -9.30 20.97
N ALA A 7 -3.62 -9.58 22.17
CA ALA A 7 -4.41 -8.63 22.97
C ALA A 7 -5.63 -8.04 22.21
N LEU A 8 -6.15 -8.75 21.21
CA LEU A 8 -7.32 -8.31 20.46
C LEU A 8 -8.52 -8.13 21.39
N PHE A 9 -9.04 -6.91 21.39
CA PHE A 9 -10.32 -6.57 21.97
C PHE A 9 -11.10 -5.70 20.97
N GLU A 10 -12.32 -6.10 20.67
CA GLU A 10 -13.23 -5.35 19.79
C GLU A 10 -14.62 -5.30 20.41
N THR A 11 -15.22 -4.13 20.44
CA THR A 11 -16.61 -3.95 20.82
C THR A 11 -17.32 -3.06 19.80
N ALA A 12 -18.58 -3.41 19.51
CA ALA A 12 -19.41 -2.59 18.63
C ALA A 12 -20.82 -2.51 19.22
N PHE A 13 -21.40 -1.33 19.05
CA PHE A 13 -22.75 -1.03 19.45
C PHE A 13 -23.49 -0.36 18.29
N ARG A 14 -24.72 -0.77 18.07
CA ARG A 14 -25.61 -0.12 17.11
C ARG A 14 -27.00 0.01 17.72
N TYR A 15 -27.52 1.22 17.65
CA TYR A 15 -28.90 1.50 17.97
C TYR A 15 -29.56 2.29 16.85
N ALA A 16 -30.80 1.92 16.50
CA ALA A 16 -31.58 2.63 15.50
C ALA A 16 -33.05 2.56 15.88
N GLU A 17 -33.74 3.67 15.76
CA GLU A 17 -35.14 3.79 16.07
C GLU A 17 -35.85 4.69 15.06
N ALA A 18 -37.09 4.34 14.73
CA ALA A 18 -37.93 5.09 13.81
C ALA A 18 -39.27 5.43 14.48
N TYR A 19 -39.72 6.65 14.25
CA TYR A 19 -40.91 7.21 14.87
C TYR A 19 -41.92 7.61 13.80
N LYS A 20 -43.19 7.34 14.10
CA LYS A 20 -44.31 7.69 13.25
C LYS A 20 -45.04 8.92 13.76
N ASP A 21 -45.72 9.64 12.87
CA ASP A 21 -46.65 10.70 13.24
C ASP A 21 -47.93 10.16 13.85
N LYS A 22 -48.82 11.05 14.29
CA LYS A 22 -50.13 10.67 14.86
C LYS A 22 -51.07 9.94 13.89
N LYS A 23 -50.72 9.98 12.58
CA LYS A 23 -51.47 9.29 11.51
C LYS A 23 -50.85 7.95 11.14
N GLY A 24 -49.75 7.53 11.80
CA GLY A 24 -49.05 6.27 11.55
C GLY A 24 -48.03 6.32 10.41
N ASN A 25 -47.76 7.49 9.82
CA ASN A 25 -46.75 7.64 8.78
C ASN A 25 -45.37 7.80 9.40
N ASP A 26 -44.32 7.31 8.73
CA ASP A 26 -42.95 7.50 9.14
C ASP A 26 -42.61 8.99 9.18
N LYS A 27 -42.07 9.48 10.30
CA LYS A 27 -41.78 10.91 10.50
C LYS A 27 -40.31 11.21 10.66
N TYR A 28 -39.64 10.55 11.60
CA TYR A 28 -38.21 10.67 11.76
C TYR A 28 -37.61 9.37 12.27
N ALA A 29 -36.33 9.19 11.98
CA ALA A 29 -35.55 8.06 12.49
C ALA A 29 -34.13 8.52 12.78
N TRP A 30 -33.49 7.86 13.72
CA TRP A 30 -32.08 8.09 13.99
C TRP A 30 -31.34 6.78 14.19
N LYS A 31 -30.05 6.84 13.95
CA LYS A 31 -29.15 5.70 14.08
C LYS A 31 -27.81 6.16 14.63
N ILE A 32 -27.30 5.42 15.62
CA ILE A 32 -25.96 5.60 16.17
C ILE A 32 -25.23 4.26 16.06
N ASN A 33 -23.98 4.32 15.62
CA ASN A 33 -23.07 3.20 15.68
C ASN A 33 -21.79 3.65 16.35
N MET A 34 -21.21 2.76 17.14
CA MET A 34 -19.90 2.90 17.76
C MET A 34 -19.14 1.57 17.58
N SER A 35 -17.87 1.64 17.24
CA SER A 35 -16.98 0.50 17.32
C SER A 35 -15.62 0.93 17.87
N TYR A 36 -15.05 0.09 18.72
CA TYR A 36 -13.71 0.25 19.26
C TYR A 36 -12.95 -1.06 19.10
N LEU A 37 -11.71 -0.95 18.62
CA LEU A 37 -10.77 -2.06 18.45
C LEU A 37 -9.46 -1.66 19.09
N ARG A 38 -8.83 -2.61 19.78
CA ARG A 38 -7.42 -2.57 20.20
C ARG A 38 -6.80 -3.93 19.95
N ALA A 39 -5.59 -3.97 19.45
CA ALA A 39 -4.81 -5.18 19.25
C ALA A 39 -3.32 -4.83 19.11
N ASN A 40 -2.45 -5.79 19.41
CA ASN A 40 -1.05 -5.70 19.02
C ASN A 40 -0.91 -6.22 17.59
N ASP A 41 -0.41 -5.39 16.68
CA ASP A 41 -0.14 -5.78 15.30
C ASP A 41 1.06 -6.73 15.20
N TRP A 42 1.25 -7.38 14.06
CA TRP A 42 2.43 -8.20 13.80
C TRP A 42 3.63 -7.29 13.52
N GLU A 43 4.76 -7.64 14.12
CA GLU A 43 6.02 -6.95 13.91
C GLU A 43 6.61 -7.34 12.55
N ALA A 44 7.13 -6.36 11.81
CA ALA A 44 7.89 -6.61 10.59
C ALA A 44 9.35 -6.88 10.98
N THR A 45 9.80 -8.10 10.70
CA THR A 45 11.09 -8.64 11.15
C THR A 45 11.83 -9.35 10.01
N ASN A 46 11.60 -8.93 8.76
CA ASN A 46 12.32 -9.50 7.63
C ASN A 46 13.73 -8.92 7.54
N MET A 47 14.74 -9.74 7.83
CA MET A 47 16.15 -9.36 7.76
C MET A 47 16.84 -9.88 6.49
N ASP A 48 16.07 -10.38 5.50
CA ASP A 48 16.63 -10.73 4.20
C ASP A 48 17.23 -9.46 3.54
N PRO A 49 18.27 -9.57 2.70
CA PRO A 49 18.76 -8.45 1.91
C PRO A 49 17.63 -7.80 1.10
N SER A 50 17.61 -6.46 1.02
CA SER A 50 16.67 -5.76 0.15
C SER A 50 17.00 -6.05 -1.33
N SER A 51 16.05 -5.79 -2.24
CA SER A 51 16.28 -5.97 -3.68
C SER A 51 17.40 -5.09 -4.25
N ASP A 52 17.71 -4.00 -3.54
CA ASP A 52 18.75 -3.04 -3.92
C ASP A 52 20.08 -3.31 -3.19
N SER A 53 20.11 -4.27 -2.27
CA SER A 53 21.36 -4.65 -1.60
C SER A 53 22.35 -5.18 -2.62
N ARG A 54 23.53 -4.55 -2.69
CA ARG A 54 24.62 -4.98 -3.59
C ARG A 54 25.40 -6.20 -3.08
N VAL A 55 25.06 -6.67 -1.89
CA VAL A 55 25.70 -7.81 -1.23
C VAL A 55 24.68 -8.70 -0.54
N GLU A 56 25.04 -9.95 -0.40
CA GLU A 56 24.23 -11.00 0.23
C GLU A 56 24.37 -10.96 1.78
N GLU A 57 23.51 -11.70 2.46
CA GLU A 57 23.47 -11.80 3.92
C GLU A 57 24.81 -12.21 4.56
N ASN A 58 25.60 -13.02 3.83
CA ASN A 58 26.90 -13.53 4.30
C ASN A 58 28.05 -12.52 4.19
N ASN A 59 27.83 -11.32 3.64
CA ASN A 59 28.86 -10.29 3.53
C ASN A 59 29.41 -9.91 4.92
N PRO A 60 30.75 -9.99 5.14
CA PRO A 60 31.35 -9.67 6.43
C PRO A 60 31.07 -8.24 6.91
N GLY A 61 31.01 -7.29 5.98
CA GLY A 61 30.72 -5.88 6.24
C GLY A 61 29.27 -5.56 6.54
N GLY A 62 28.37 -6.56 6.52
CA GLY A 62 26.93 -6.40 6.65
C GLY A 62 26.25 -6.16 5.31
N TYR A 63 24.97 -5.93 5.35
CA TYR A 63 24.11 -5.75 4.18
C TYR A 63 22.92 -4.85 4.54
N ASP A 64 22.23 -4.36 3.55
CA ASP A 64 21.00 -3.60 3.64
C ASP A 64 19.82 -4.58 3.79
N ALA A 65 19.11 -4.53 4.90
CA ALA A 65 18.02 -5.44 5.22
C ALA A 65 16.63 -4.80 5.07
N VAL A 66 15.63 -5.61 4.68
CA VAL A 66 14.27 -5.13 4.37
C VAL A 66 13.61 -4.39 5.53
N ASN A 67 13.69 -4.90 6.77
CA ASN A 67 13.06 -4.28 7.95
C ASN A 67 14.09 -3.76 8.99
N ARG A 68 15.24 -3.36 8.51
CA ARG A 68 16.23 -2.57 9.26
C ARG A 68 16.52 -1.32 8.44
N TYR A 69 16.42 -0.15 9.04
CA TYR A 69 16.46 1.13 8.35
C TYR A 69 17.68 1.94 8.76
N GLY A 70 18.27 2.64 7.80
CA GLY A 70 19.48 3.40 7.99
C GLY A 70 20.78 2.59 7.88
N ASP A 71 20.72 1.33 7.48
CA ASP A 71 21.88 0.51 7.11
C ASP A 71 22.24 0.64 5.62
N GLU A 72 21.37 1.23 4.82
CA GLU A 72 21.62 1.61 3.43
C GLU A 72 22.72 2.70 3.32
N ASP A 73 23.50 2.67 2.27
CA ASP A 73 24.39 3.78 1.91
C ASP A 73 23.94 4.44 0.60
N GLU A 74 23.48 5.68 0.72
CA GLU A 74 23.02 6.51 -0.41
C GLU A 74 24.16 7.18 -1.17
N THR A 75 25.38 7.17 -0.63
CA THR A 75 26.51 7.95 -1.16
C THR A 75 27.52 7.12 -1.95
N GLY A 76 27.43 5.78 -1.84
CA GLY A 76 28.43 4.87 -2.40
C GLY A 76 29.81 4.94 -1.72
N GLY A 77 29.93 5.69 -0.63
CA GLY A 77 31.17 5.86 0.14
C GLY A 77 31.57 4.64 0.96
N ASN A 78 30.75 3.60 0.95
CA ASN A 78 30.95 2.33 1.64
C ASN A 78 31.51 1.21 0.74
N ASP A 79 31.85 1.48 -0.52
CA ASP A 79 32.31 0.48 -1.48
C ASP A 79 33.81 0.56 -1.76
N PHE A 80 34.53 -0.42 -1.25
CA PHE A 80 35.97 -0.63 -1.45
C PHE A 80 36.26 -1.97 -2.14
N SER A 81 35.31 -2.51 -2.90
CA SER A 81 35.41 -3.83 -3.56
C SER A 81 36.23 -3.81 -4.85
N ASN A 82 36.48 -2.64 -5.47
CA ASN A 82 37.27 -2.57 -6.68
C ASN A 82 38.76 -3.02 -6.43
N PRO A 83 39.47 -3.58 -7.43
CA PRO A 83 40.79 -4.16 -7.24
C PRO A 83 41.84 -3.23 -6.64
N PHE A 84 41.76 -1.93 -6.92
CA PHE A 84 42.68 -0.93 -6.37
C PHE A 84 42.46 -0.72 -4.88
N SER A 85 41.19 -0.55 -4.50
CA SER A 85 40.77 -0.41 -3.10
C SER A 85 41.01 -1.69 -2.33
N ALA A 86 40.72 -2.86 -2.91
CA ALA A 86 40.86 -4.17 -2.26
C ALA A 86 42.33 -4.43 -1.84
N ARG A 87 43.30 -3.99 -2.66
CA ARG A 87 44.72 -4.05 -2.27
C ARG A 87 45.06 -3.07 -1.15
N SER A 88 44.49 -1.86 -1.16
CA SER A 88 44.79 -0.83 -0.17
C SER A 88 44.10 -1.08 1.17
N TYR A 89 42.92 -1.73 1.13
CA TYR A 89 42.03 -2.02 2.28
C TYR A 89 41.62 -3.49 2.26
N PRO A 90 42.56 -4.45 2.46
CA PRO A 90 42.22 -5.88 2.36
C PRO A 90 41.13 -6.27 3.33
N GLY A 91 40.12 -6.96 2.80
CA GLY A 91 38.95 -7.43 3.56
C GLY A 91 37.90 -6.39 3.91
N LEU A 92 38.08 -5.10 3.53
CA LEU A 92 37.08 -4.06 3.79
C LEU A 92 35.81 -4.23 2.92
N GLY A 93 35.98 -4.43 1.62
CA GLY A 93 34.87 -4.67 0.68
C GLY A 93 33.75 -3.63 0.79
N ILE A 94 32.49 -4.10 0.69
CA ILE A 94 31.32 -3.28 0.93
C ILE A 94 30.91 -3.43 2.41
N PHE A 95 30.65 -2.32 3.08
CA PHE A 95 30.25 -2.30 4.49
C PHE A 95 29.05 -1.41 4.74
N HIS A 96 28.28 -1.72 5.79
CA HIS A 96 27.03 -1.06 6.13
C HIS A 96 27.03 -0.54 7.57
N ARG A 97 26.30 0.56 7.80
CA ARG A 97 26.11 1.16 9.12
C ARG A 97 25.27 0.25 10.03
N THR A 98 25.30 0.56 11.32
CA THR A 98 24.33 0.04 12.28
C THR A 98 22.98 0.68 11.98
N GLY A 99 22.03 -0.11 11.50
CA GLY A 99 20.65 0.33 11.28
C GLY A 99 19.78 0.16 12.52
N TYR A 100 18.52 0.58 12.39
CA TYR A 100 17.48 0.43 13.41
C TYR A 100 16.45 -0.60 12.93
N GLU A 101 16.20 -1.65 13.70
CA GLU A 101 15.10 -2.57 13.42
C GLU A 101 13.75 -1.85 13.57
N GLU A 102 12.78 -2.16 12.72
CA GLU A 102 11.47 -1.51 12.69
C GLU A 102 10.79 -1.50 14.07
N GLN A 103 10.91 -2.58 14.83
CA GLN A 103 10.31 -2.71 16.15
C GLN A 103 10.79 -1.66 17.17
N ASN A 104 11.93 -1.01 16.93
CA ASN A 104 12.44 0.08 17.77
C ASN A 104 11.95 1.46 17.31
N LEU A 105 11.30 1.54 16.15
CA LEU A 105 10.89 2.79 15.53
C LEU A 105 9.38 2.99 15.48
N VAL A 106 8.56 1.94 15.63
CA VAL A 106 7.10 2.01 15.53
C VAL A 106 6.41 1.41 16.75
N ASP A 107 5.19 1.88 17.01
CA ASP A 107 4.32 1.35 18.06
C ASP A 107 3.26 0.43 17.42
N TYR A 108 3.31 -0.86 17.74
CA TYR A 108 2.38 -1.86 17.24
C TYR A 108 1.07 -1.96 18.04
N ASP A 109 0.84 -1.11 19.07
CA ASP A 109 -0.44 -1.03 19.79
C ASP A 109 -1.49 -0.34 18.91
N THR A 110 -2.13 -1.12 18.07
CA THR A 110 -3.18 -0.66 17.16
C THR A 110 -4.47 -0.36 17.91
N ARG A 111 -5.00 0.85 17.73
CA ARG A 111 -6.28 1.31 18.32
C ARG A 111 -7.14 1.95 17.24
N ASN A 112 -8.44 1.73 17.32
CA ASN A 112 -9.38 2.33 16.38
C ASN A 112 -10.72 2.58 17.06
N LEU A 113 -11.20 3.83 17.05
CA LEU A 113 -12.54 4.21 17.47
C LEU A 113 -13.28 4.80 16.27
N LYS A 114 -14.46 4.27 15.99
CA LYS A 114 -15.37 4.78 14.95
C LYS A 114 -16.71 5.10 15.57
N LEU A 115 -17.21 6.30 15.28
CA LEU A 115 -18.53 6.77 15.67
C LEU A 115 -19.28 7.18 14.40
N SER A 116 -20.55 6.84 14.30
CA SER A 116 -21.39 7.38 13.25
C SER A 116 -22.80 7.66 13.78
N ALA A 117 -23.37 8.79 13.37
CA ALA A 117 -24.73 9.16 13.65
C ALA A 117 -25.43 9.55 12.34
N ALA A 118 -26.69 9.18 12.20
CA ALA A 118 -27.53 9.61 11.10
C ALA A 118 -28.93 9.95 11.61
N PHE A 119 -29.47 11.04 11.10
CA PHE A 119 -30.82 11.50 11.35
C PHE A 119 -31.59 11.59 10.05
N HIS A 120 -32.79 11.05 10.02
CA HIS A 120 -33.68 11.00 8.90
C HIS A 120 -34.97 11.71 9.23
N TYR A 121 -35.45 12.60 8.38
CA TYR A 121 -36.67 13.34 8.59
C TYR A 121 -37.53 13.36 7.32
N MET A 122 -38.76 12.87 7.42
CA MET A 122 -39.71 12.92 6.32
C MET A 122 -40.33 14.31 6.24
N LEU A 123 -39.92 15.11 5.21
CA LEU A 123 -40.52 16.40 4.90
C LEU A 123 -41.99 16.25 4.52
N ASN A 124 -42.27 15.20 3.73
CA ASN A 124 -43.61 14.75 3.40
C ASN A 124 -43.55 13.21 3.16
N SER A 125 -44.66 12.60 2.75
CA SER A 125 -44.74 11.14 2.55
C SER A 125 -43.77 10.55 1.50
N LYS A 126 -43.07 11.39 0.72
CA LYS A 126 -42.21 10.97 -0.40
C LYS A 126 -40.80 11.50 -0.33
N VAL A 127 -40.58 12.64 0.39
CA VAL A 127 -39.31 13.34 0.42
C VAL A 127 -38.68 13.24 1.80
N GLU A 128 -37.46 12.81 1.85
CA GLU A 128 -36.66 12.58 3.04
C GLU A 128 -35.46 13.52 3.07
N LEU A 129 -35.19 14.10 4.23
CA LEU A 129 -33.96 14.82 4.56
C LEU A 129 -33.10 13.93 5.44
N ILE A 130 -31.81 13.80 5.11
CA ILE A 130 -30.83 12.97 5.85
C ILE A 130 -29.63 13.81 6.22
N GLY A 131 -29.33 13.89 7.52
CA GLY A 131 -28.07 14.39 8.04
C GLY A 131 -27.27 13.23 8.62
N ALA A 132 -25.99 13.11 8.26
CA ALA A 132 -25.13 12.08 8.80
C ALA A 132 -23.74 12.62 9.11
N SER A 133 -23.16 12.13 10.22
CA SER A 133 -21.80 12.45 10.63
C SER A 133 -21.07 11.17 10.99
N ASN A 134 -19.85 11.02 10.48
CA ASN A 134 -18.94 9.93 10.78
C ASN A 134 -17.65 10.52 11.35
N PHE A 135 -17.15 9.90 12.39
CA PHE A 135 -15.90 10.20 13.05
C PHE A 135 -15.07 8.91 13.19
N GLY A 136 -13.80 9.00 12.92
CA GLY A 136 -12.84 7.92 13.14
C GLY A 136 -11.54 8.45 13.71
N THR A 137 -10.97 7.71 14.67
CA THR A 137 -9.61 7.97 15.15
C THR A 137 -8.89 6.65 15.37
N GLY A 138 -7.57 6.64 15.18
CA GLY A 138 -6.81 5.42 15.36
C GLY A 138 -5.30 5.61 15.33
N THR A 139 -4.64 4.51 15.71
CA THR A 139 -3.19 4.33 15.65
C THR A 139 -2.93 2.98 15.00
N THR A 140 -2.02 2.92 14.03
CA THR A 140 -1.63 1.68 13.33
C THR A 140 -0.30 1.88 12.61
N VAL A 141 0.38 0.79 12.26
CA VAL A 141 1.50 0.82 11.32
C VAL A 141 0.95 0.64 9.91
N TYR A 142 1.40 1.46 8.98
CA TYR A 142 0.95 1.48 7.60
C TYR A 142 2.11 1.30 6.63
N GLN A 143 1.91 0.48 5.61
CA GLN A 143 2.80 0.33 4.47
C GLN A 143 2.28 1.18 3.32
N GLY A 144 2.95 2.30 3.04
CA GLY A 144 2.78 3.10 1.85
C GLY A 144 4.01 3.01 0.97
N GLU A 145 4.53 4.13 0.51
CA GLU A 145 5.84 4.18 -0.16
C GLU A 145 6.99 3.85 0.81
N ASN A 146 6.81 4.21 2.09
CA ASN A 146 7.64 3.80 3.23
C ASN A 146 6.79 3.11 4.30
N ARG A 147 7.37 2.90 5.48
CA ARG A 147 6.69 2.42 6.69
C ARG A 147 6.35 3.60 7.57
N PHE A 148 5.06 3.80 7.82
CA PHE A 148 4.55 4.89 8.62
C PHE A 148 3.98 4.39 9.94
N SER A 149 4.33 5.06 11.03
CA SER A 149 3.61 4.95 12.27
C SER A 149 2.49 6.00 12.27
N LEU A 150 1.28 5.60 11.92
CA LEU A 150 0.11 6.46 11.97
C LEU A 150 -0.38 6.53 13.41
N ARG A 151 -0.41 7.74 14.01
CA ARG A 151 -0.72 7.93 15.43
C ARG A 151 -1.78 9.00 15.61
N ASP A 152 -2.85 8.60 16.29
CA ASP A 152 -3.97 9.50 16.66
C ASP A 152 -4.57 10.21 15.44
N ILE A 153 -4.62 9.52 14.30
CA ILE A 153 -5.24 10.04 13.07
C ILE A 153 -6.72 10.34 13.32
N LEU A 154 -7.23 11.38 12.68
CA LEU A 154 -8.63 11.80 12.79
C LEU A 154 -9.27 11.89 11.40
N PHE A 155 -10.47 11.34 11.28
CA PHE A 155 -11.31 11.48 10.09
C PHE A 155 -12.68 11.99 10.47
N PHE A 156 -13.15 12.99 9.73
CA PHE A 156 -14.50 13.55 9.87
C PHE A 156 -15.19 13.53 8.51
N GLN A 157 -16.40 13.02 8.45
CA GLN A 157 -17.23 13.14 7.26
C GLN A 157 -18.64 13.57 7.66
N ASN A 158 -19.07 14.72 7.13
CA ASN A 158 -20.41 15.26 7.34
C ASN A 158 -21.17 15.25 6.02
N ARG A 159 -22.39 14.72 6.01
CA ARG A 159 -23.24 14.59 4.83
C ARG A 159 -24.62 15.16 5.07
N LEU A 160 -25.11 15.90 4.10
CA LEU A 160 -26.50 16.33 3.99
C LEU A 160 -27.07 15.80 2.67
N GLU A 161 -28.25 15.21 2.72
CA GLU A 161 -28.92 14.67 1.54
C GLU A 161 -30.42 14.95 1.62
N ILE A 162 -31.00 15.41 0.52
CA ILE A 162 -32.44 15.45 0.30
C ILE A 162 -32.78 14.53 -0.85
N ARG A 163 -33.76 13.65 -0.66
CA ARG A 163 -34.11 12.66 -1.68
C ARG A 163 -35.59 12.33 -1.71
N LYS A 164 -36.05 12.00 -2.90
CA LYS A 164 -37.27 11.24 -3.12
C LYS A 164 -36.87 9.88 -3.63
N LYS A 165 -37.16 8.83 -2.86
CA LYS A 165 -36.75 7.45 -3.16
C LYS A 165 -37.12 7.08 -4.60
N ASP A 166 -36.19 6.45 -5.31
CA ASP A 166 -36.32 5.97 -6.71
C ASP A 166 -36.66 7.05 -7.75
N ASP A 167 -36.56 8.33 -7.39
CA ASP A 167 -36.86 9.47 -8.26
C ASP A 167 -35.67 10.41 -8.40
N TRP A 168 -35.28 11.12 -7.32
CA TRP A 168 -34.16 12.06 -7.34
C TRP A 168 -33.47 12.21 -5.99
N PHE A 169 -32.23 12.66 -6.02
CA PHE A 169 -31.53 13.14 -4.82
C PHE A 169 -30.60 14.30 -5.14
N ILE A 170 -30.33 15.10 -4.09
CA ILE A 170 -29.22 16.05 -4.00
C ILE A 170 -28.49 15.72 -2.73
N ARG A 171 -27.18 15.54 -2.84
CA ARG A 171 -26.31 15.16 -1.73
C ARG A 171 -25.08 16.06 -1.72
N ALA A 172 -24.71 16.55 -0.54
CA ALA A 172 -23.44 17.22 -0.30
C ALA A 172 -22.72 16.56 0.88
N TYR A 173 -21.41 16.43 0.78
CA TYR A 173 -20.61 16.02 1.93
C TYR A 173 -19.23 16.67 1.91
N ALA A 174 -18.66 16.77 3.12
CA ALA A 174 -17.29 17.19 3.35
C ALA A 174 -16.58 16.10 4.14
N THR A 175 -15.38 15.75 3.71
CA THR A 175 -14.46 14.85 4.43
C THR A 175 -13.23 15.68 4.80
N ASN A 176 -12.80 15.59 6.05
CA ASN A 176 -11.58 16.20 6.57
C ASN A 176 -10.77 15.14 7.28
N GLU A 177 -9.47 15.22 7.13
CA GLU A 177 -8.52 14.35 7.81
C GLU A 177 -7.47 15.15 8.56
N ASP A 178 -6.89 14.54 9.60
CA ASP A 178 -5.73 15.04 10.32
C ASP A 178 -4.85 13.81 10.62
N ALA A 179 -3.61 13.84 10.13
CA ALA A 179 -2.66 12.76 10.33
C ALA A 179 -2.16 12.64 11.78
N GLY A 180 -2.57 13.58 12.67
CA GLY A 180 -2.24 13.53 14.09
C GLY A 180 -0.74 13.64 14.34
N ARG A 181 -0.19 12.63 15.04
CA ARG A 181 1.24 12.56 15.39
C ARG A 181 1.99 11.51 14.57
N SER A 182 1.55 11.27 13.36
CA SER A 182 2.13 10.28 12.45
C SER A 182 3.51 10.69 11.97
N TYR A 183 4.37 9.72 11.66
CA TYR A 183 5.72 9.93 11.14
C TYR A 183 6.17 8.79 10.23
N ASP A 184 7.19 9.05 9.41
CA ASP A 184 7.90 8.08 8.58
C ASP A 184 8.97 7.36 9.43
N ALA A 185 8.84 6.06 9.60
CA ALA A 185 9.78 5.27 10.41
C ALA A 185 11.13 5.07 9.72
N VAL A 186 11.13 4.87 8.39
CA VAL A 186 12.35 4.69 7.60
C VAL A 186 13.17 5.97 7.65
N PHE A 187 12.54 7.10 7.34
CA PHE A 187 13.23 8.37 7.33
C PHE A 187 13.67 8.82 8.73
N THR A 188 12.97 8.39 9.77
CA THR A 188 13.39 8.62 11.17
C THR A 188 14.71 7.94 11.49
N ALA A 189 14.97 6.74 10.96
CA ALA A 189 16.26 6.07 11.12
C ALA A 189 17.42 6.88 10.50
N PHE A 190 17.25 7.38 9.28
CA PHE A 190 18.24 8.24 8.63
C PHE A 190 18.51 9.51 9.42
N ARG A 191 17.45 10.20 9.91
CA ARG A 191 17.59 11.43 10.69
C ARG A 191 18.26 11.20 12.05
N LEU A 192 18.01 10.07 12.70
CA LEU A 192 18.70 9.68 13.93
C LEU A 192 20.19 9.46 13.67
N GLN A 193 20.53 8.83 12.56
CA GLN A 193 21.93 8.61 12.19
C GLN A 193 22.65 9.90 11.82
N ASP A 194 22.02 10.77 11.03
CA ASP A 194 22.60 12.08 10.68
C ASP A 194 22.80 12.95 11.92
N ALA A 195 21.85 12.93 12.86
CA ALA A 195 21.97 13.65 14.13
C ALA A 195 23.08 13.09 15.02
N ALA A 196 23.40 11.80 14.92
CA ALA A 196 24.56 11.21 15.59
C ALA A 196 25.85 11.53 14.82
N LYS A 197 25.93 11.16 13.56
CA LYS A 197 27.10 11.33 12.70
C LYS A 197 26.68 11.25 11.23
N PRO A 198 26.90 12.31 10.43
CA PRO A 198 26.60 12.29 8.99
C PRO A 198 27.23 11.09 8.28
N ASN A 199 26.54 10.55 7.27
CA ASN A 199 26.94 9.31 6.60
C ASN A 199 28.37 9.37 6.02
N GLY A 200 28.74 10.47 5.35
CA GLY A 200 30.09 10.66 4.82
C GLY A 200 31.19 10.67 5.89
N ASP A 201 30.91 11.21 7.09
CA ASP A 201 31.83 11.16 8.21
C ASP A 201 31.96 9.77 8.81
N TRP A 202 30.83 9.06 8.90
CA TRP A 202 30.81 7.69 9.40
C TRP A 202 31.64 6.77 8.48
N ASN A 203 31.44 6.83 7.16
CA ASN A 203 32.19 6.05 6.16
C ASN A 203 33.69 6.37 6.20
N ARG A 204 34.05 7.67 6.31
CA ARG A 204 35.44 8.10 6.44
C ARG A 204 36.08 7.55 7.72
N ASN A 205 35.41 7.62 8.85
CA ASN A 205 35.91 7.09 10.11
C ASN A 205 36.04 5.57 10.05
N TYR A 206 35.14 4.88 9.37
CA TYR A 206 35.17 3.42 9.20
C TYR A 206 36.38 2.99 8.38
N SER A 207 36.56 3.56 7.20
CA SER A 207 37.74 3.30 6.34
C SER A 207 39.05 3.71 6.97
N THR A 208 39.06 4.79 7.77
CA THR A 208 40.27 5.26 8.51
C THR A 208 40.61 4.24 9.62
N TYR A 209 39.65 3.81 10.42
CA TYR A 209 39.89 2.80 11.46
C TYR A 209 40.39 1.49 10.83
N TRP A 210 39.75 1.04 9.76
CA TRP A 210 40.17 -0.13 9.01
C TRP A 210 41.62 -0.01 8.54
N ASN A 211 41.93 1.10 7.93
CA ASN A 211 43.29 1.36 7.41
C ASN A 211 44.36 1.38 8.52
N GLN A 212 44.06 1.97 9.66
CA GLN A 212 45.05 2.13 10.74
C GLN A 212 45.18 0.86 11.61
N ILE A 213 44.09 0.17 11.88
CA ILE A 213 44.03 -0.90 12.87
C ILE A 213 43.87 -2.29 12.22
N ILE A 214 43.00 -2.41 11.24
CA ILE A 214 42.66 -3.74 10.70
C ILE A 214 43.57 -4.13 9.55
N ARG A 215 43.91 -3.21 8.67
CA ARG A 215 44.84 -3.49 7.55
C ARG A 215 46.15 -4.16 7.98
N PRO A 216 46.89 -3.70 9.01
CA PRO A 216 48.05 -4.41 9.47
C PRO A 216 47.80 -5.85 9.91
N ARG A 217 46.65 -6.10 10.55
CA ARG A 217 46.24 -7.46 10.97
C ARG A 217 45.92 -8.33 9.76
N ALA A 218 45.25 -7.80 8.74
CA ALA A 218 44.93 -8.50 7.52
C ALA A 218 46.18 -8.92 6.74
N TYR A 219 47.17 -8.03 6.65
CA TYR A 219 48.47 -8.36 6.05
C TYR A 219 49.33 -9.32 6.87
N ALA A 220 49.05 -9.48 8.16
CA ALA A 220 49.74 -10.46 9.03
C ALA A 220 49.12 -11.87 8.95
N LEU A 221 48.04 -12.08 8.18
CA LEU A 221 47.44 -13.42 8.01
C LEU A 221 48.43 -14.34 7.31
N PRO A 222 48.52 -15.62 7.74
CA PRO A 222 49.36 -16.62 7.06
C PRO A 222 48.98 -16.77 5.59
N GLY A 223 49.96 -16.66 4.71
CA GLY A 223 49.74 -16.77 3.26
C GLY A 223 49.32 -15.45 2.55
N MET A 224 49.07 -14.39 3.26
CA MET A 224 48.69 -13.12 2.66
C MET A 224 49.89 -12.51 1.89
N PRO A 225 49.70 -12.13 0.60
CA PRO A 225 50.77 -11.50 -0.18
C PRO A 225 51.10 -10.09 0.39
N GLY A 226 52.40 -9.77 0.43
CA GLY A 226 52.86 -8.47 0.97
C GLY A 226 52.32 -7.31 0.14
N GLN A 227 51.85 -6.26 0.80
CA GLN A 227 51.25 -5.07 0.16
C GLN A 227 52.08 -4.43 -0.95
N PHE A 228 53.37 -4.35 -0.76
CA PHE A 228 54.29 -3.70 -1.69
C PHE A 228 55.05 -4.68 -2.59
N SER A 229 54.63 -5.97 -2.61
CA SER A 229 55.21 -6.96 -3.51
C SER A 229 55.00 -6.55 -4.97
N GLN A 230 56.10 -6.62 -5.77
CA GLN A 230 55.98 -6.40 -7.21
C GLN A 230 55.07 -7.41 -7.92
N ASN A 231 55.01 -8.64 -7.38
CA ASN A 231 54.15 -9.72 -7.86
C ASN A 231 52.94 -9.91 -6.92
N TYR A 232 52.26 -8.84 -6.53
CA TYR A 232 51.05 -8.95 -5.73
C TYR A 232 49.99 -9.77 -6.47
N ASN A 233 49.52 -10.83 -5.85
CA ASN A 233 48.49 -11.71 -6.41
C ASN A 233 47.16 -11.47 -5.67
N GLN A 234 46.26 -10.75 -6.33
CA GLN A 234 44.92 -10.43 -5.78
C GLN A 234 44.13 -11.70 -5.49
N GLY A 235 44.12 -12.70 -6.40
CA GLY A 235 43.37 -13.95 -6.20
C GLY A 235 43.88 -14.76 -5.00
N LEU A 236 45.17 -14.74 -4.71
CA LEU A 236 45.71 -15.32 -3.47
C LEU A 236 45.24 -14.54 -2.23
N ALA A 237 45.26 -13.23 -2.28
CA ALA A 237 44.78 -12.39 -1.21
C ALA A 237 43.29 -12.69 -0.92
N ASP A 238 42.47 -12.73 -1.97
CA ASP A 238 41.03 -13.02 -1.86
C ASP A 238 40.79 -14.43 -1.28
N SER A 239 41.59 -15.40 -1.66
CA SER A 239 41.50 -16.77 -1.12
C SER A 239 41.83 -16.83 0.37
N VAL A 240 42.88 -16.10 0.81
CA VAL A 240 43.24 -16.00 2.23
C VAL A 240 42.16 -15.27 3.03
N LEU A 241 41.63 -14.18 2.49
CA LEU A 241 40.52 -13.45 3.13
C LEU A 241 39.25 -14.29 3.25
N ALA A 242 38.89 -15.02 2.18
CA ALA A 242 37.73 -15.94 2.21
C ALA A 242 37.91 -17.07 3.22
N ALA A 243 39.11 -17.62 3.36
CA ALA A 243 39.42 -18.64 4.36
C ALA A 243 39.33 -18.11 5.82
N ASN A 244 39.37 -16.79 6.00
CA ASN A 244 39.29 -16.11 7.29
C ASN A 244 37.99 -15.26 7.44
N ALA A 245 36.94 -15.58 6.72
CA ALA A 245 35.71 -14.77 6.65
C ALA A 245 35.12 -14.46 8.04
N ASP A 246 35.10 -15.41 8.95
CA ASP A 246 34.60 -15.20 10.33
C ASP A 246 35.44 -14.18 11.10
N LEU A 247 36.76 -14.22 10.95
CA LEU A 247 37.66 -13.25 11.58
C LEU A 247 37.46 -11.85 10.98
N ILE A 248 37.26 -11.77 9.67
CA ILE A 248 36.98 -10.50 8.98
C ILE A 248 35.64 -9.94 9.47
N ARG A 249 34.63 -10.77 9.65
CA ARG A 249 33.34 -10.38 10.25
C ARG A 249 33.51 -9.79 11.65
N LEU A 250 34.33 -10.41 12.48
CA LEU A 250 34.65 -9.86 13.82
C LEU A 250 35.36 -8.50 13.72
N TRP A 251 36.26 -8.30 12.76
CA TRP A 251 36.91 -7.02 12.52
C TRP A 251 35.93 -5.95 12.04
N HIS A 252 34.96 -6.31 11.21
CA HIS A 252 33.88 -5.39 10.84
C HIS A 252 33.02 -4.99 12.03
N LEU A 253 32.69 -5.94 12.92
CA LEU A 253 31.95 -5.65 14.17
C LEU A 253 32.75 -4.73 15.09
N GLU A 254 34.06 -5.00 15.27
CA GLU A 254 34.97 -4.14 16.05
C GLU A 254 35.01 -2.73 15.47
N THR A 255 35.20 -2.59 14.14
CA THR A 255 35.27 -1.31 13.45
C THR A 255 33.98 -0.53 13.60
N ARG A 256 32.84 -1.18 13.35
CA ARG A 256 31.50 -0.59 13.49
C ARG A 256 31.24 -0.10 14.90
N GLY A 257 31.47 -0.93 15.91
CA GLY A 257 31.31 -0.56 17.31
C GLY A 257 32.20 0.59 17.72
N ASN A 258 33.45 0.64 17.23
CA ASN A 258 34.36 1.75 17.47
C ASN A 258 33.84 3.06 16.83
N VAL A 259 33.43 3.01 15.57
CA VAL A 259 32.96 4.20 14.83
C VAL A 259 31.65 4.72 15.39
N ASP A 260 30.78 3.86 15.85
CA ASP A 260 29.49 4.24 16.45
C ASP A 260 29.67 4.94 17.81
N GLN A 261 30.73 4.62 18.57
CA GLN A 261 30.94 5.17 19.91
C GLN A 261 31.91 6.36 19.93
N ASN A 262 32.94 6.33 19.08
CA ASN A 262 33.95 7.39 19.06
C ASN A 262 33.49 8.59 18.22
N VAL A 263 33.49 9.75 18.84
CA VAL A 263 32.98 11.00 18.28
C VAL A 263 34.05 12.08 18.23
N THR A 264 33.96 12.96 17.25
CA THR A 264 34.84 14.13 17.10
C THR A 264 34.01 15.38 16.84
N GLY A 265 34.38 16.48 17.40
CA GLY A 265 33.66 17.74 17.23
C GLY A 265 32.22 17.69 17.76
N ASN A 266 31.28 18.01 16.91
CA ASN A 266 29.86 18.05 17.25
C ASN A 266 29.13 16.72 17.05
N GLN A 267 29.84 15.62 16.72
CA GLN A 267 29.24 14.29 16.56
C GLN A 267 28.73 13.73 17.88
N GLN A 268 27.76 12.82 17.79
CA GLN A 268 27.20 12.08 18.91
C GLN A 268 27.45 10.58 18.72
N PRO A 269 27.59 9.80 19.78
CA PRO A 269 27.56 8.33 19.68
C PRO A 269 26.22 7.89 19.10
N PHE A 270 26.17 6.70 18.49
CA PHE A 270 24.94 6.08 17.99
C PHE A 270 23.82 6.15 19.04
N PHE A 271 22.61 6.56 18.65
CA PHE A 271 21.45 6.62 19.52
C PHE A 271 20.91 5.21 19.75
N GLN A 272 21.34 4.57 20.84
CA GLN A 272 20.95 3.21 21.16
C GLN A 272 19.48 3.15 21.60
N PRO A 273 18.61 2.36 20.92
CA PRO A 273 17.22 2.14 21.33
C PRO A 273 17.10 1.74 22.80
N GLY A 274 16.03 2.21 23.47
CA GLY A 274 15.79 1.96 24.90
C GLY A 274 16.57 2.86 25.85
N THR A 275 17.28 3.87 25.36
CA THR A 275 17.96 4.87 26.20
C THR A 275 17.23 6.21 26.17
N ALA A 276 17.28 6.97 27.26
CA ALA A 276 16.67 8.30 27.33
C ALA A 276 17.19 9.25 26.25
N ARG A 277 18.45 9.08 25.79
CA ARG A 277 19.06 9.86 24.73
C ARG A 277 18.43 9.53 23.37
N PHE A 278 18.18 8.26 23.08
CA PHE A 278 17.41 7.82 21.91
C PHE A 278 16.00 8.41 21.93
N ASP A 279 15.28 8.25 23.05
CA ASP A 279 13.90 8.74 23.18
C ASP A 279 13.80 10.26 22.96
N SER A 280 14.77 11.02 23.47
CA SER A 280 14.81 12.47 23.30
C SER A 280 15.05 12.86 21.83
N ALA A 281 16.01 12.23 21.15
CA ALA A 281 16.31 12.48 19.74
C ALA A 281 15.13 12.03 18.84
N PHE A 282 14.62 10.83 19.09
CA PHE A 282 13.48 10.26 18.38
C PHE A 282 12.23 11.16 18.45
N ASN A 283 11.83 11.58 19.67
CA ASN A 283 10.68 12.46 19.84
C ASN A 283 10.89 13.83 19.20
N SER A 284 12.11 14.37 19.28
CA SER A 284 12.45 15.64 18.61
C SER A 284 12.33 15.54 17.08
N ILE A 285 12.79 14.43 16.48
CA ILE A 285 12.76 14.20 15.04
C ILE A 285 11.33 13.95 14.54
N THR A 286 10.58 13.06 15.21
CA THR A 286 9.23 12.67 14.79
C THR A 286 8.16 13.74 15.00
N SER A 287 8.45 14.79 15.78
CA SER A 287 7.52 15.91 16.04
C SER A 287 7.74 17.13 15.15
N ARG A 288 8.73 17.13 14.27
CA ARG A 288 9.05 18.25 13.37
C ARG A 288 8.73 17.91 11.92
N LEU A 289 8.38 18.92 11.13
CA LEU A 289 8.17 18.79 9.70
C LEU A 289 9.50 18.45 8.96
N PRO A 290 9.43 17.86 7.75
CA PRO A 290 10.62 17.65 6.92
C PRO A 290 11.41 18.93 6.64
N SER A 291 10.73 20.08 6.45
CA SER A 291 11.34 21.39 6.29
C SER A 291 12.13 21.87 7.52
N GLU A 292 11.84 21.31 8.69
CA GLU A 292 12.51 21.59 9.98
C GLU A 292 13.53 20.50 10.35
N GLY A 293 13.83 19.60 9.42
CA GLY A 293 14.73 18.46 9.63
C GLY A 293 14.10 17.29 10.39
N GLY A 294 12.78 17.24 10.49
CA GLY A 294 12.03 16.13 11.10
C GLY A 294 11.47 15.13 10.11
N THR A 295 10.58 14.26 10.62
CA THR A 295 9.93 13.19 9.85
C THR A 295 8.43 13.09 10.12
N MET A 296 7.83 14.12 10.71
CA MET A 296 6.41 14.20 10.94
C MET A 296 5.65 14.11 9.62
N PHE A 297 4.74 13.16 9.53
CA PHE A 297 3.81 12.99 8.41
C PHE A 297 2.60 13.88 8.67
N PHE A 298 2.61 15.08 8.10
CA PHE A 298 1.55 16.06 8.28
C PHE A 298 0.56 15.95 7.13
N ASP A 299 -0.73 15.79 7.46
CA ASP A 299 -1.82 15.86 6.51
C ASP A 299 -3.07 16.41 7.19
N LYS A 300 -3.58 17.53 6.70
CA LYS A 300 -4.85 18.18 7.09
C LYS A 300 -5.70 18.48 5.88
N SER A 301 -5.84 17.48 5.02
CA SER A 301 -6.53 17.59 3.74
C SER A 301 -8.05 17.59 3.90
N ALA A 302 -8.72 18.12 2.88
CA ALA A 302 -10.18 18.18 2.81
C ALA A 302 -10.69 17.80 1.41
N LEU A 303 -11.87 17.17 1.38
CA LEU A 303 -12.65 16.92 0.16
C LEU A 303 -14.06 17.46 0.33
N TYR A 304 -14.51 18.27 -0.61
CA TYR A 304 -15.89 18.73 -0.72
C TYR A 304 -16.53 18.10 -1.96
N HIS A 305 -17.75 17.58 -1.81
CA HIS A 305 -18.44 16.90 -2.91
C HIS A 305 -19.93 17.24 -2.90
N VAL A 306 -20.47 17.56 -4.08
CA VAL A 306 -21.90 17.73 -4.32
C VAL A 306 -22.29 16.83 -5.48
N GLN A 307 -23.40 16.13 -5.36
CA GLN A 307 -23.93 15.23 -6.38
C GLN A 307 -25.43 15.34 -6.46
N SER A 308 -25.98 15.27 -7.69
CA SER A 308 -27.41 15.15 -7.92
C SER A 308 -27.75 14.15 -9.01
N GLU A 309 -28.89 13.51 -8.89
CA GLU A 309 -29.41 12.57 -9.87
C GLU A 309 -30.93 12.69 -9.95
N LYS A 310 -31.47 12.55 -11.16
CA LYS A 310 -32.90 12.42 -11.45
C LYS A 310 -33.14 11.20 -12.33
N ARG A 311 -34.18 10.45 -11.98
CA ARG A 311 -34.67 9.29 -12.75
C ARG A 311 -36.05 9.60 -13.32
N PHE A 312 -36.20 9.39 -14.60
CA PHE A 312 -37.46 9.44 -15.32
C PHE A 312 -37.85 8.02 -15.66
N GLN A 313 -39.05 7.61 -15.25
CA GLN A 313 -39.53 6.23 -15.41
C GLN A 313 -40.80 6.23 -16.25
N TRP A 314 -40.81 5.48 -17.34
CA TRP A 314 -41.97 5.23 -18.21
C TRP A 314 -42.31 3.75 -18.07
N GLU A 315 -43.25 3.45 -17.18
CA GLU A 315 -43.60 2.06 -16.84
C GLU A 315 -44.18 1.30 -18.03
N ALA A 316 -45.05 1.93 -18.84
CA ALA A 316 -45.64 1.33 -20.01
C ALA A 316 -44.61 0.91 -21.05
N GLN A 317 -43.55 1.68 -21.23
CA GLN A 317 -42.44 1.41 -22.15
C GLN A 317 -41.32 0.62 -21.51
N LYS A 318 -41.39 0.34 -20.19
CA LYS A 318 -40.33 -0.29 -19.38
C LYS A 318 -38.99 0.39 -19.62
N LEU A 319 -39.00 1.73 -19.67
CA LEU A 319 -37.85 2.59 -19.93
C LEU A 319 -37.53 3.44 -18.71
N VAL A 320 -36.26 3.47 -18.35
CA VAL A 320 -35.73 4.37 -17.32
C VAL A 320 -34.65 5.24 -17.94
N TRP A 321 -34.76 6.55 -17.79
CA TRP A 321 -33.74 7.51 -18.12
C TRP A 321 -33.18 8.14 -16.86
N VAL A 322 -31.87 8.09 -16.71
CA VAL A 322 -31.14 8.66 -15.58
C VAL A 322 -30.27 9.82 -16.08
N VAL A 323 -30.33 10.96 -15.39
CA VAL A 323 -29.46 12.10 -15.61
C VAL A 323 -28.90 12.54 -14.28
N GLY A 324 -27.61 12.82 -14.24
CA GLY A 324 -26.97 13.26 -13.01
C GLY A 324 -25.65 13.99 -13.25
N GLY A 325 -25.16 14.59 -12.18
CA GLY A 325 -23.87 15.26 -12.18
C GLY A 325 -23.28 15.37 -10.80
N ASN A 326 -22.00 15.64 -10.76
CA ASN A 326 -21.28 15.87 -9.52
C ASN A 326 -20.18 16.91 -9.70
N PHE A 327 -19.89 17.60 -8.62
CA PHE A 327 -18.72 18.45 -8.46
C PHE A 327 -17.97 18.02 -7.22
N ARG A 328 -16.64 17.94 -7.29
CA ARG A 328 -15.78 17.69 -6.14
C ARG A 328 -14.55 18.57 -6.20
N GLN A 329 -14.08 18.97 -5.03
CA GLN A 329 -12.87 19.75 -4.87
C GLN A 329 -12.02 19.11 -3.78
N PHE A 330 -10.80 18.76 -4.16
CA PHE A 330 -9.76 18.32 -3.25
C PHE A 330 -8.94 19.52 -2.81
N ARG A 331 -8.59 19.55 -1.53
CA ARG A 331 -7.70 20.54 -0.92
C ARG A 331 -6.66 19.81 -0.10
N PRO A 332 -5.61 19.26 -0.72
CA PRO A 332 -4.48 18.70 0.00
C PRO A 332 -3.81 19.79 0.85
N ASN A 333 -3.35 19.40 2.03
CA ASN A 333 -2.60 20.27 2.93
C ASN A 333 -1.63 19.39 3.72
N SER A 334 -0.43 19.24 3.16
CA SER A 334 0.62 18.38 3.74
C SER A 334 1.81 19.17 4.29
N ALA A 335 1.80 20.49 4.17
CA ALA A 335 2.92 21.36 4.55
C ALA A 335 4.29 20.84 4.00
N GLY A 336 4.26 20.28 2.78
CA GLY A 336 5.43 19.73 2.10
C GLY A 336 5.87 18.36 2.60
N SER A 337 5.10 17.69 3.46
CA SER A 337 5.44 16.33 3.94
C SER A 337 5.06 15.23 2.95
N ILE A 338 4.15 15.52 2.00
CA ILE A 338 3.66 14.56 1.00
C ILE A 338 3.65 15.19 -0.40
N PHE A 339 3.05 16.38 -0.52
CA PHE A 339 2.84 17.05 -1.79
C PHE A 339 3.78 18.24 -1.97
N SER A 340 3.82 18.77 -3.17
CA SER A 340 4.57 19.97 -3.52
C SER A 340 3.94 21.28 -2.97
N ASP A 341 3.14 21.21 -1.91
CA ASP A 341 2.64 22.34 -1.11
C ASP A 341 3.68 22.82 -0.10
N THR A 342 4.91 22.99 -0.59
CA THR A 342 6.09 23.35 0.20
C THR A 342 6.11 24.83 0.61
N LEU A 343 6.94 25.13 1.61
CA LEU A 343 7.18 26.49 2.10
C LEU A 343 7.78 27.35 0.97
N GLN A 344 7.16 28.51 0.72
CA GLN A 344 7.60 29.47 -0.27
C GLN A 344 8.58 30.51 0.35
N ALA A 345 9.21 31.30 -0.49
CA ALA A 345 10.17 32.33 -0.05
C ALA A 345 9.53 33.43 0.85
N ASP A 346 8.23 33.63 0.74
CA ASP A 346 7.45 34.56 1.59
C ASP A 346 7.00 33.95 2.93
N SER A 347 7.52 32.79 3.29
CA SER A 347 7.16 32.02 4.48
C SER A 347 5.71 31.52 4.52
N THR A 348 5.01 31.45 3.38
CA THR A 348 3.70 30.80 3.25
C THR A 348 3.83 29.43 2.61
N TYR A 349 2.91 28.52 2.87
CA TYR A 349 2.83 27.26 2.16
C TYR A 349 2.04 27.44 0.86
N ARG A 350 2.52 26.80 -0.21
CA ARG A 350 1.80 26.75 -1.49
C ARG A 350 0.45 26.06 -1.29
N VAL A 351 -0.64 26.69 -1.75
CA VAL A 351 -1.98 26.09 -1.73
C VAL A 351 -2.21 25.30 -3.01
N ILE A 352 -2.53 24.02 -2.85
CA ILE A 352 -2.93 23.14 -3.96
C ILE A 352 -4.44 22.93 -3.89
N THR A 353 -5.11 23.02 -5.02
CA THR A 353 -6.51 22.61 -5.22
C THR A 353 -6.59 21.73 -6.46
N ASN A 354 -7.57 20.83 -6.48
CA ASN A 354 -7.90 20.05 -7.67
C ASN A 354 -9.41 19.85 -7.74
N SER A 355 -10.05 20.44 -8.74
CA SER A 355 -11.50 20.43 -8.91
C SER A 355 -11.89 19.49 -10.06
N GLU A 356 -13.00 18.78 -9.87
CA GLU A 356 -13.55 17.88 -10.88
C GLU A 356 -15.06 18.08 -11.03
N LEU A 357 -15.52 18.11 -12.29
CA LEU A 357 -16.92 18.21 -12.67
C LEU A 357 -17.27 17.01 -13.55
N GLY A 358 -18.37 16.33 -13.26
CA GLY A 358 -18.85 15.21 -14.06
C GLY A 358 -20.34 15.29 -14.33
N PHE A 359 -20.72 14.96 -15.56
CA PHE A 359 -22.12 14.77 -15.96
C PHE A 359 -22.31 13.40 -16.55
N TYR A 360 -23.43 12.77 -16.27
CA TYR A 360 -23.77 11.47 -16.83
C TYR A 360 -25.24 11.34 -17.18
N THR A 361 -25.51 10.50 -18.18
CA THR A 361 -26.84 10.09 -18.56
C THR A 361 -26.87 8.61 -18.90
N GLY A 362 -27.99 7.96 -18.69
CA GLY A 362 -28.15 6.54 -18.99
C GLY A 362 -29.59 6.18 -19.34
N LEU A 363 -29.75 5.29 -20.31
CA LEU A 363 -31.03 4.72 -20.73
C LEU A 363 -31.03 3.23 -20.44
N GLU A 364 -32.00 2.75 -19.68
CA GLU A 364 -32.25 1.34 -19.43
C GLU A 364 -33.60 0.95 -19.99
N LYS A 365 -33.65 -0.14 -20.77
CA LYS A 365 -34.89 -0.68 -21.33
C LYS A 365 -34.98 -2.18 -21.16
N LYS A 366 -36.14 -2.64 -20.67
CA LYS A 366 -36.48 -4.06 -20.59
C LYS A 366 -37.38 -4.47 -21.75
N MET A 367 -36.98 -5.51 -22.50
CA MET A 367 -37.66 -6.03 -23.69
C MET A 367 -37.77 -7.56 -23.58
N GLY A 368 -38.89 -8.04 -23.05
CA GLY A 368 -39.04 -9.47 -22.76
C GLY A 368 -37.96 -9.97 -21.77
N ASP A 369 -37.18 -10.93 -22.21
CA ASP A 369 -36.07 -11.53 -21.47
C ASP A 369 -34.77 -10.73 -21.54
N PHE A 370 -34.74 -9.68 -22.39
CA PHE A 370 -33.60 -8.80 -22.54
C PHE A 370 -33.74 -7.53 -21.70
N LYS A 371 -32.60 -7.10 -21.12
CA LYS A 371 -32.44 -5.81 -20.49
C LYS A 371 -31.22 -5.14 -21.09
N ALA A 372 -31.40 -4.03 -21.78
CA ALA A 372 -30.34 -3.23 -22.38
C ALA A 372 -30.11 -1.96 -21.53
N ASN A 373 -28.85 -1.58 -21.38
CA ASN A 373 -28.47 -0.33 -20.74
C ASN A 373 -27.38 0.35 -21.59
N VAL A 374 -27.53 1.65 -21.82
CA VAL A 374 -26.53 2.49 -22.48
C VAL A 374 -26.29 3.70 -21.59
N THR A 375 -25.05 4.00 -21.28
CA THR A 375 -24.66 5.12 -20.43
C THR A 375 -23.56 5.92 -21.08
N MET A 376 -23.52 7.20 -20.80
CA MET A 376 -22.45 8.11 -21.19
C MET A 376 -22.12 9.03 -20.03
N ARG A 377 -20.83 9.21 -19.79
CA ARG A 377 -20.32 10.14 -18.79
C ARG A 377 -19.27 11.06 -19.41
N VAL A 378 -19.28 12.32 -19.00
CA VAL A 378 -18.30 13.34 -19.37
C VAL A 378 -17.71 13.89 -18.07
N ASP A 379 -16.39 13.87 -17.98
CA ASP A 379 -15.67 14.40 -16.84
C ASP A 379 -14.69 15.49 -17.27
N LYS A 380 -14.53 16.50 -16.43
CA LYS A 380 -13.53 17.55 -16.55
C LYS A 380 -12.80 17.67 -15.21
N ASN A 381 -11.50 17.38 -15.21
CA ASN A 381 -10.62 17.72 -14.13
C ASN A 381 -9.97 19.09 -14.40
N GLU A 382 -9.62 19.83 -13.36
CA GLU A 382 -8.97 21.15 -13.45
C GLU A 382 -7.74 21.13 -14.37
N ASN A 383 -6.89 20.10 -14.25
CA ASN A 383 -5.60 20.01 -14.94
C ASN A 383 -5.67 19.24 -16.28
N PHE A 384 -6.78 18.55 -16.57
CA PHE A 384 -6.88 17.66 -17.75
C PHE A 384 -8.05 18.04 -18.66
N PRO A 385 -8.00 17.73 -19.97
CA PRO A 385 -9.09 17.98 -20.90
C PRO A 385 -10.36 17.19 -20.54
N PHE A 386 -11.47 17.50 -21.21
CA PHE A 386 -12.70 16.71 -21.13
C PHE A 386 -12.45 15.28 -21.58
N VAL A 387 -12.98 14.33 -20.84
CA VAL A 387 -12.92 12.90 -21.13
C VAL A 387 -14.31 12.30 -21.17
N PHE A 388 -14.49 11.34 -22.10
CA PHE A 388 -15.79 10.70 -22.37
C PHE A 388 -15.72 9.22 -22.06
N SER A 389 -16.70 8.72 -21.32
CA SER A 389 -16.78 7.34 -20.87
C SER A 389 -18.15 6.72 -21.26
N PRO A 390 -18.31 6.23 -22.50
CA PRO A 390 -19.49 5.48 -22.92
C PRO A 390 -19.44 4.05 -22.39
N ALA A 391 -20.61 3.49 -22.07
CA ALA A 391 -20.77 2.07 -21.79
C ALA A 391 -22.12 1.56 -22.27
N ALA A 392 -22.15 0.29 -22.68
CA ALA A 392 -23.35 -0.42 -23.06
C ALA A 392 -23.33 -1.83 -22.49
N SER A 393 -24.46 -2.32 -22.04
CA SER A 393 -24.61 -3.71 -21.59
C SER A 393 -25.95 -4.30 -21.99
N VAL A 394 -25.93 -5.62 -22.23
CA VAL A 394 -27.11 -6.41 -22.49
C VAL A 394 -27.11 -7.59 -21.53
N VAL A 395 -28.22 -7.77 -20.86
CA VAL A 395 -28.49 -8.95 -20.03
C VAL A 395 -29.60 -9.73 -20.70
N TYR A 396 -29.37 -11.01 -20.95
CA TYR A 396 -30.36 -11.95 -21.47
C TYR A 396 -30.68 -12.98 -20.38
N ALA A 397 -31.93 -13.00 -19.91
CA ALA A 397 -32.42 -13.86 -18.86
C ALA A 397 -33.64 -14.67 -19.37
N PRO A 398 -33.41 -15.72 -20.19
CA PRO A 398 -34.51 -16.54 -20.76
C PRO A 398 -35.30 -17.29 -19.67
N SER A 399 -34.74 -17.39 -18.48
CA SER A 399 -35.39 -17.94 -17.30
C SER A 399 -34.77 -17.38 -16.03
N GLU A 400 -35.42 -17.59 -14.90
CA GLU A 400 -34.84 -17.21 -13.59
C GLU A 400 -33.53 -17.96 -13.25
N LYS A 401 -33.28 -19.08 -13.96
CA LYS A 401 -32.11 -19.93 -13.74
C LYS A 401 -30.88 -19.54 -14.55
N HIS A 402 -31.05 -18.89 -15.67
CA HIS A 402 -29.97 -18.60 -16.62
C HIS A 402 -29.92 -17.11 -16.92
N VAL A 403 -28.77 -16.50 -16.64
CA VAL A 403 -28.53 -15.07 -16.93
C VAL A 403 -27.21 -14.94 -17.66
N TYR A 404 -27.25 -14.40 -18.88
CA TYR A 404 -26.10 -14.08 -19.70
C TYR A 404 -25.91 -12.57 -19.69
N ARG A 405 -24.66 -12.10 -19.60
CA ARG A 405 -24.31 -10.68 -19.57
C ARG A 405 -23.20 -10.42 -20.57
N VAL A 406 -23.36 -9.36 -21.34
CA VAL A 406 -22.30 -8.83 -22.20
C VAL A 406 -22.24 -7.33 -21.94
N SER A 407 -21.05 -6.81 -21.71
CA SER A 407 -20.84 -5.37 -21.59
C SER A 407 -19.60 -4.92 -22.36
N VAL A 408 -19.70 -3.70 -22.90
CA VAL A 408 -18.58 -2.96 -23.48
C VAL A 408 -18.57 -1.61 -22.78
N SER A 409 -17.44 -1.24 -22.21
CA SER A 409 -17.33 -0.01 -21.47
C SER A 409 -16.02 0.71 -21.76
N SER A 410 -16.06 2.03 -21.70
CA SER A 410 -14.88 2.86 -21.57
C SER A 410 -14.92 3.54 -20.21
N ALA A 411 -13.79 3.55 -19.52
CA ALA A 411 -13.63 4.28 -18.28
C ALA A 411 -12.37 5.14 -18.36
N VAL A 412 -12.33 6.17 -17.53
CA VAL A 412 -11.19 7.07 -17.42
C VAL A 412 -10.75 7.13 -15.96
N ARG A 413 -9.45 7.02 -15.74
CA ARG A 413 -8.81 7.30 -14.47
C ARG A 413 -8.03 8.60 -14.58
N ASN A 414 -8.51 9.66 -13.94
CA ASN A 414 -7.68 10.85 -13.77
C ASN A 414 -6.46 10.50 -12.90
N PRO A 415 -5.28 11.06 -13.21
CA PRO A 415 -4.14 10.97 -12.31
C PRO A 415 -4.53 11.39 -10.89
N THR A 416 -4.12 10.64 -9.89
CA THR A 416 -4.37 10.93 -8.47
C THR A 416 -3.66 12.22 -8.05
N LEU A 417 -3.94 12.72 -6.85
CA LEU A 417 -3.18 13.85 -6.30
C LEU A 417 -1.69 13.51 -6.18
N ALA A 418 -1.35 12.25 -5.89
CA ALA A 418 0.03 11.79 -5.86
C ALA A 418 0.65 11.81 -7.27
N ASP A 419 -0.04 11.28 -8.29
CA ASP A 419 0.46 11.31 -9.67
C ASP A 419 0.69 12.75 -10.18
N GLN A 420 -0.03 13.72 -9.62
CA GLN A 420 0.04 15.13 -10.03
C GLN A 420 1.02 15.96 -9.21
N PHE A 421 1.05 15.80 -7.88
CA PHE A 421 1.65 16.75 -6.96
C PHE A 421 2.60 16.12 -5.94
N LEU A 422 2.85 14.81 -5.98
CA LEU A 422 3.75 14.17 -5.02
C LEU A 422 5.12 14.83 -5.03
N TYR A 423 5.66 15.05 -3.85
CA TYR A 423 7.06 15.39 -3.62
C TYR A 423 7.48 14.73 -2.31
N TYR A 424 7.99 13.52 -2.41
CA TYR A 424 8.26 12.71 -1.25
C TYR A 424 9.62 12.02 -1.33
N ASN A 425 10.50 12.35 -0.38
CA ASN A 425 11.81 11.72 -0.27
C ASN A 425 11.67 10.41 0.52
N VAL A 426 12.07 9.29 -0.08
CA VAL A 426 12.08 7.94 0.55
C VAL A 426 13.51 7.51 0.93
N GLY A 427 14.47 8.45 0.96
CA GLY A 427 15.88 8.20 1.20
C GLY A 427 16.61 7.88 -0.11
N ARG A 428 16.37 6.72 -0.70
CA ARG A 428 17.03 6.25 -1.94
C ARG A 428 16.59 6.97 -3.20
N ALA A 429 15.39 7.55 -3.20
CA ALA A 429 14.84 8.29 -4.32
C ALA A 429 13.91 9.41 -3.84
N ILE A 430 13.68 10.39 -4.69
CA ILE A 430 12.59 11.34 -4.53
C ILE A 430 11.46 10.92 -5.45
N LEU A 431 10.26 10.70 -4.88
CA LEU A 431 9.06 10.37 -5.61
C LEU A 431 8.37 11.65 -6.05
N LEU A 432 8.07 11.77 -7.34
CA LEU A 432 7.58 13.00 -7.94
C LEU A 432 6.25 12.78 -8.67
N GLY A 433 5.31 13.67 -8.43
CA GLY A 433 4.18 13.89 -9.32
C GLY A 433 4.62 14.61 -10.58
N ASN A 434 3.84 14.53 -11.67
CA ASN A 434 4.30 14.94 -12.99
C ASN A 434 3.25 15.71 -13.79
N LEU A 435 2.94 16.94 -13.43
CA LEU A 435 2.07 17.80 -14.22
C LEU A 435 2.78 18.49 -15.39
N THR A 436 4.08 18.72 -15.30
CA THR A 436 4.82 19.58 -16.24
C THR A 436 5.86 18.86 -17.09
N GLY A 437 6.15 17.60 -16.77
CA GLY A 437 7.20 16.82 -17.41
C GLY A 437 8.55 16.97 -16.71
N PHE A 438 9.46 16.06 -17.04
CA PHE A 438 10.86 16.08 -16.61
C PHE A 438 11.76 15.79 -17.78
N ASP A 439 12.81 16.57 -17.91
CA ASP A 439 13.78 16.46 -19.01
C ASP A 439 15.13 15.98 -18.51
N SER A 440 15.88 15.34 -19.41
CA SER A 440 17.29 15.00 -19.24
C SER A 440 17.63 14.09 -18.05
N LEU A 441 16.71 13.17 -17.69
CA LEU A 441 17.02 12.10 -16.75
C LEU A 441 17.90 11.04 -17.41
N VAL A 442 18.85 10.49 -16.67
CA VAL A 442 19.75 9.42 -17.11
C VAL A 442 19.15 8.07 -16.74
N THR A 443 19.21 7.11 -17.67
CA THR A 443 18.76 5.74 -17.40
C THR A 443 19.73 5.03 -16.44
N VAL A 444 19.21 4.27 -15.48
CA VAL A 444 20.02 3.53 -14.50
C VAL A 444 21.03 2.58 -15.17
N PRO A 445 20.68 1.79 -16.20
CA PRO A 445 21.65 0.93 -16.88
C PRO A 445 22.81 1.70 -17.51
N SER A 446 22.52 2.83 -18.18
CA SER A 446 23.59 3.64 -18.81
C SER A 446 24.50 4.33 -17.81
N PHE A 447 23.98 4.65 -16.62
CA PHE A 447 24.78 5.18 -15.54
C PHE A 447 25.74 4.13 -14.96
N ILE A 448 25.31 2.88 -14.84
CA ILE A 448 26.18 1.76 -14.44
C ILE A 448 27.29 1.56 -15.48
N ASP A 449 26.96 1.53 -16.78
CA ASP A 449 27.95 1.45 -17.87
C ASP A 449 28.94 2.62 -17.88
N TYR A 450 28.47 3.81 -17.47
CA TYR A 450 29.35 4.97 -17.30
C TYR A 450 30.28 4.79 -16.11
N LEU A 451 29.83 4.30 -14.97
CA LEU A 451 30.68 4.07 -13.80
C LEU A 451 31.81 3.08 -14.10
N ASP A 452 31.54 2.04 -14.89
CA ASP A 452 32.53 1.03 -15.29
C ASP A 452 33.59 1.58 -16.24
N SER A 453 33.24 2.58 -17.07
CA SER A 453 34.11 3.09 -18.13
C SER A 453 34.60 4.50 -17.91
N LEU A 454 33.96 5.28 -17.04
CA LEU A 454 34.08 6.74 -16.86
C LEU A 454 33.92 7.52 -18.18
N ASN A 455 33.19 6.94 -19.15
CA ASN A 455 32.95 7.55 -20.45
C ASN A 455 31.55 8.17 -20.50
N THR A 456 31.47 9.49 -20.43
CA THR A 456 30.21 10.27 -20.43
C THR A 456 29.35 10.03 -21.68
N ASN A 457 29.95 9.61 -22.81
CA ASN A 457 29.19 9.29 -24.04
C ASN A 457 28.32 8.03 -23.90
N ARG A 458 28.48 7.26 -22.84
CA ARG A 458 27.61 6.10 -22.56
C ARG A 458 26.33 6.47 -21.84
N LEU A 459 26.24 7.66 -21.27
CA LEU A 459 25.02 8.14 -20.61
C LEU A 459 23.88 8.30 -21.64
N GLN A 460 22.78 7.65 -21.37
CA GLN A 460 21.56 7.76 -22.17
C GLN A 460 20.53 8.58 -21.41
N TYR A 461 20.14 9.70 -22.02
CA TYR A 461 19.17 10.63 -21.47
C TYR A 461 17.78 10.36 -22.03
N PHE A 462 16.78 10.54 -21.20
CA PHE A 462 15.37 10.46 -21.58
C PHE A 462 14.52 11.53 -20.89
N ASN A 463 13.36 11.80 -21.46
CA ASN A 463 12.40 12.76 -20.92
C ASN A 463 11.14 12.04 -20.50
N VAL A 464 10.50 12.51 -19.43
CA VAL A 464 9.21 12.03 -18.98
C VAL A 464 8.15 13.07 -19.31
N ALA A 465 7.25 12.75 -20.23
CA ALA A 465 6.18 13.65 -20.65
C ALA A 465 5.21 13.94 -19.49
N PRO A 466 4.51 15.10 -19.49
CA PRO A 466 3.47 15.40 -18.50
C PRO A 466 2.42 14.29 -18.42
N ILE A 467 1.98 13.96 -17.18
CA ILE A 467 1.02 12.91 -16.92
C ILE A 467 -0.33 13.20 -17.58
N ARG A 468 -1.00 12.18 -18.08
CA ARG A 468 -2.31 12.25 -18.75
C ARG A 468 -3.29 11.27 -18.12
N PRO A 469 -4.61 11.52 -18.23
CA PRO A 469 -5.62 10.55 -17.83
C PRO A 469 -5.47 9.21 -18.55
N GLU A 470 -5.47 8.14 -17.77
CA GLU A 470 -5.52 6.77 -18.26
C GLU A 470 -6.91 6.47 -18.80
N GLN A 471 -7.00 5.85 -19.97
CA GLN A 471 -8.25 5.40 -20.57
C GLN A 471 -8.25 3.90 -20.73
N VAL A 472 -9.29 3.25 -20.28
CA VAL A 472 -9.49 1.82 -20.45
C VAL A 472 -10.74 1.54 -21.25
N ARG A 473 -10.65 0.58 -22.15
CA ARG A 473 -11.80 -0.02 -22.85
C ARG A 473 -11.85 -1.49 -22.47
N THR A 474 -13.02 -1.94 -22.04
CA THR A 474 -13.19 -3.31 -21.55
C THR A 474 -14.38 -3.96 -22.24
N ILE A 475 -14.21 -5.20 -22.67
CA ILE A 475 -15.30 -6.10 -23.01
C ILE A 475 -15.40 -7.18 -21.95
N GLU A 476 -16.63 -7.46 -21.49
CA GLU A 476 -16.90 -8.46 -20.47
C GLU A 476 -18.00 -9.40 -20.89
N PHE A 477 -17.83 -10.68 -20.56
CA PHE A 477 -18.84 -11.72 -20.69
C PHE A 477 -19.09 -12.33 -19.32
N GLY A 478 -20.35 -12.53 -18.98
CA GLY A 478 -20.74 -13.14 -17.71
C GLY A 478 -21.87 -14.15 -17.89
N TYR A 479 -21.80 -15.23 -17.16
CA TYR A 479 -22.84 -16.23 -17.09
C TYR A 479 -23.13 -16.60 -15.65
N ARG A 480 -24.41 -16.57 -15.28
CA ARG A 480 -24.86 -16.98 -13.96
C ARG A 480 -25.98 -17.98 -14.09
N THR A 481 -25.93 -19.04 -13.29
CA THR A 481 -26.96 -20.07 -13.29
C THR A 481 -27.24 -20.68 -11.91
N MET A 482 -28.45 -21.15 -11.73
CA MET A 482 -28.89 -21.99 -10.59
C MET A 482 -29.36 -23.33 -11.11
N LEU A 483 -28.47 -24.32 -11.07
CA LEU A 483 -28.76 -25.69 -11.49
C LEU A 483 -29.17 -26.55 -10.26
N LYS A 484 -30.44 -26.65 -9.98
CA LYS A 484 -30.95 -27.34 -8.77
C LYS A 484 -30.30 -26.80 -7.49
N LYS A 485 -29.25 -27.45 -7.01
CA LYS A 485 -28.49 -27.12 -5.79
C LYS A 485 -27.20 -26.39 -6.04
N LEU A 486 -26.83 -26.20 -7.30
CA LEU A 486 -25.54 -25.61 -7.69
C LEU A 486 -25.77 -24.22 -8.28
N TYR A 487 -25.27 -23.20 -7.60
CA TYR A 487 -25.15 -21.83 -8.11
C TYR A 487 -23.77 -21.64 -8.70
N ILE A 488 -23.67 -21.08 -9.91
CA ILE A 488 -22.42 -20.72 -10.58
C ILE A 488 -22.54 -19.30 -11.09
N ASP A 489 -21.49 -18.51 -10.92
CA ASP A 489 -21.26 -17.23 -11.61
C ASP A 489 -19.83 -17.27 -12.21
N ALA A 490 -19.75 -17.10 -13.53
CA ALA A 490 -18.48 -17.08 -14.28
C ALA A 490 -18.40 -15.82 -15.13
N GLY A 491 -17.21 -15.29 -15.25
CA GLY A 491 -16.95 -14.09 -16.03
C GLY A 491 -15.58 -14.10 -16.65
N TYR A 492 -15.48 -13.44 -17.80
CA TYR A 492 -14.23 -13.17 -18.50
C TYR A 492 -14.23 -11.71 -18.93
N TYR A 493 -13.08 -11.04 -18.80
CA TYR A 493 -12.86 -9.70 -19.29
C TYR A 493 -11.57 -9.59 -20.09
N TYR A 494 -11.57 -8.63 -21.03
CA TYR A 494 -10.39 -8.18 -21.74
C TYR A 494 -10.40 -6.67 -21.82
N SER A 495 -9.29 -6.03 -21.41
CA SER A 495 -9.17 -4.57 -21.32
C SER A 495 -7.96 -4.07 -22.08
N TRP A 496 -8.12 -2.94 -22.75
CA TRP A 496 -7.06 -2.17 -23.42
C TRP A 496 -6.90 -0.84 -22.72
N TYR A 497 -5.68 -0.55 -22.28
CA TYR A 497 -5.32 0.71 -21.60
C TYR A 497 -4.50 1.56 -22.54
N GLN A 498 -4.91 2.81 -22.72
CA GLN A 498 -4.12 3.88 -23.32
C GLN A 498 -3.65 4.81 -22.22
N HIS A 499 -2.38 5.25 -22.28
CA HIS A 499 -1.75 6.09 -21.26
C HIS A 499 -1.81 5.42 -19.86
N PHE A 500 -1.53 4.12 -19.80
CA PHE A 500 -1.49 3.41 -18.52
C PHE A 500 -0.57 4.15 -17.55
N ILE A 501 -1.05 4.43 -16.32
CA ILE A 501 -0.29 5.18 -15.32
C ILE A 501 0.58 4.23 -14.51
N GLY A 502 1.86 4.50 -14.50
CA GLY A 502 2.89 3.86 -13.71
C GLY A 502 3.99 4.86 -13.36
N PHE A 503 5.23 4.40 -13.30
CA PHE A 503 6.37 5.20 -12.89
C PHE A 503 7.57 4.95 -13.79
N ASN A 504 8.40 5.99 -14.01
CA ASN A 504 9.74 5.88 -14.59
C ASN A 504 10.76 6.17 -13.51
N LEU A 505 11.85 5.40 -13.50
CA LEU A 505 13.02 5.64 -12.65
C LEU A 505 14.13 6.26 -13.49
N GLY A 506 14.66 7.38 -13.04
CA GLY A 506 15.74 8.09 -13.70
C GLY A 506 16.66 8.77 -12.70
N LEU A 507 17.86 9.10 -13.16
CA LEU A 507 18.88 9.75 -12.36
C LEU A 507 19.12 11.18 -12.86
N ASP A 508 19.22 12.13 -11.96
CA ASP A 508 19.83 13.43 -12.21
C ASP A 508 21.30 13.33 -11.82
N VAL A 509 22.18 13.45 -12.81
CA VAL A 509 23.62 13.20 -12.66
C VAL A 509 24.38 14.46 -13.03
N ASN A 510 25.08 15.04 -12.05
CA ASN A 510 26.01 16.09 -12.30
C ASN A 510 27.44 15.54 -12.37
N ILE A 511 28.14 15.84 -13.45
CA ILE A 511 29.52 15.37 -13.69
C ILE A 511 30.47 16.51 -13.51
N SER A 512 31.50 16.28 -12.70
CA SER A 512 32.58 17.23 -12.50
C SER A 512 33.45 17.40 -13.76
N SER A 513 34.27 18.46 -13.82
CA SER A 513 35.21 18.68 -14.89
C SER A 513 36.25 17.57 -15.07
N PHE A 514 36.40 16.71 -14.09
CA PHE A 514 37.29 15.53 -14.12
C PHE A 514 36.61 14.27 -14.64
N GLY A 515 35.36 14.36 -15.11
CA GLY A 515 34.60 13.20 -15.59
C GLY A 515 34.10 12.26 -14.48
N LEU A 516 34.08 12.70 -13.22
CA LEU A 516 33.52 11.93 -12.10
C LEU A 516 32.18 12.51 -11.67
N PRO A 517 31.23 11.67 -11.20
CA PRO A 517 29.95 12.17 -10.70
C PRO A 517 30.19 13.02 -9.45
N SER A 518 29.66 14.22 -9.45
CA SER A 518 29.71 15.15 -8.31
C SER A 518 28.44 15.09 -7.45
N SER A 519 27.30 14.77 -8.08
CA SER A 519 26.06 14.44 -7.39
C SER A 519 25.23 13.52 -8.26
N VAL A 520 24.49 12.61 -7.61
CA VAL A 520 23.53 11.70 -8.25
C VAL A 520 22.26 11.69 -7.39
N GLN A 521 21.13 12.01 -7.99
CA GLN A 521 19.85 11.94 -7.34
C GLN A 521 18.90 11.03 -8.13
N ALA A 522 18.42 9.99 -7.51
CA ALA A 522 17.39 9.14 -8.11
C ALA A 522 16.02 9.79 -7.98
N TYR A 523 15.25 9.77 -9.07
CA TYR A 523 13.88 10.20 -9.14
C TYR A 523 12.98 9.06 -9.64
N ARG A 524 11.87 8.81 -8.96
CA ARG A 524 10.77 8.00 -9.43
C ARG A 524 9.62 8.93 -9.80
N VAL A 525 9.37 9.07 -11.09
CA VAL A 525 8.45 10.07 -11.64
C VAL A 525 7.19 9.38 -12.14
N ALA A 526 6.01 9.90 -11.79
CA ALA A 526 4.73 9.42 -12.34
C ALA A 526 4.73 9.58 -13.87
N ALA A 527 4.40 8.53 -14.60
CA ALA A 527 4.51 8.47 -16.04
C ALA A 527 3.35 7.68 -16.68
N ASN A 528 3.12 7.91 -17.95
CA ASN A 528 2.23 7.06 -18.74
C ASN A 528 3.03 6.11 -19.62
N ALA A 529 2.55 4.87 -19.76
CA ALA A 529 3.05 3.95 -20.77
C ALA A 529 2.89 4.55 -22.17
N THR A 530 3.91 4.38 -22.99
CA THR A 530 3.91 4.83 -24.39
C THR A 530 3.03 3.95 -25.27
N ASP A 531 2.97 2.67 -24.97
CA ASP A 531 2.22 1.67 -25.70
C ASP A 531 0.92 1.24 -25.01
N ILE A 532 0.10 0.50 -25.73
CA ILE A 532 -1.13 -0.08 -25.20
C ILE A 532 -0.76 -1.21 -24.23
N VAL A 533 -1.18 -1.07 -22.99
CA VAL A 533 -1.14 -2.13 -21.99
C VAL A 533 -2.46 -2.90 -22.03
N THR A 534 -2.42 -4.22 -21.91
CA THR A 534 -3.63 -5.03 -21.87
C THR A 534 -3.71 -5.84 -20.60
N THR A 535 -4.94 -6.02 -20.10
CA THR A 535 -5.22 -6.97 -19.02
C THR A 535 -6.34 -7.89 -19.42
N GLN A 536 -6.30 -9.10 -18.95
CA GLN A 536 -7.38 -10.06 -19.12
C GLN A 536 -7.54 -10.90 -17.85
N GLY A 537 -8.73 -11.38 -17.64
CA GLY A 537 -8.99 -12.25 -16.51
C GLY A 537 -10.22 -13.09 -16.66
N PHE A 538 -10.19 -14.21 -15.99
CA PHE A 538 -11.30 -15.15 -15.86
C PHE A 538 -11.60 -15.37 -14.37
N SER A 539 -12.87 -15.41 -14.04
CA SER A 539 -13.31 -15.77 -12.70
C SER A 539 -14.47 -16.76 -12.75
N ILE A 540 -14.45 -17.72 -11.86
CA ILE A 540 -15.57 -18.62 -11.63
C ILE A 540 -15.76 -18.80 -10.13
N GLY A 541 -17.01 -18.65 -9.67
CA GLY A 541 -17.39 -18.93 -8.30
C GLY A 541 -18.69 -19.70 -8.25
N GLY A 542 -18.88 -20.47 -7.19
CA GLY A 542 -20.10 -21.22 -7.01
C GLY A 542 -20.35 -21.66 -5.60
N ASN A 543 -21.63 -21.99 -5.36
CA ASN A 543 -22.12 -22.57 -4.13
C ASN A 543 -22.91 -23.84 -4.44
N TYR A 544 -22.53 -24.95 -3.82
CA TYR A 544 -23.30 -26.19 -3.88
C TYR A 544 -24.04 -26.39 -2.55
N TYR A 545 -25.34 -26.23 -2.58
CA TYR A 545 -26.24 -26.44 -1.43
C TYR A 545 -26.58 -27.93 -1.29
N TYR A 546 -25.77 -28.68 -0.54
CA TYR A 546 -25.98 -30.08 -0.29
C TYR A 546 -27.40 -30.30 0.29
N ASN A 547 -27.72 -29.50 1.32
CA ASN A 547 -29.04 -29.38 1.89
C ASN A 547 -29.28 -27.98 2.46
N ARG A 548 -30.38 -27.74 3.17
CA ARG A 548 -30.70 -26.43 3.78
C ARG A 548 -29.65 -25.93 4.76
N ASN A 549 -28.90 -26.83 5.39
CA ASN A 549 -28.00 -26.54 6.48
C ASN A 549 -26.54 -26.61 6.10
N LEU A 550 -26.15 -27.23 4.96
CA LEU A 550 -24.76 -27.45 4.54
C LEU A 550 -24.54 -26.95 3.12
N ALA A 551 -23.55 -26.15 2.95
CA ALA A 551 -23.12 -25.61 1.65
C ALA A 551 -21.60 -25.70 1.48
N PHE A 552 -21.18 -25.98 0.24
CA PHE A 552 -19.80 -25.88 -0.23
C PHE A 552 -19.70 -24.64 -1.10
N ASN A 553 -18.63 -23.87 -0.95
CA ASN A 553 -18.33 -22.73 -1.80
C ASN A 553 -16.96 -22.91 -2.45
N PHE A 554 -16.81 -22.36 -3.63
CA PHE A 554 -15.52 -22.28 -4.30
C PHE A 554 -15.46 -21.01 -5.13
N ASN A 555 -14.28 -20.47 -5.31
CA ASN A 555 -13.98 -19.47 -6.32
C ASN A 555 -12.55 -19.62 -6.79
N TYR A 556 -12.35 -19.30 -8.07
CA TYR A 556 -11.05 -19.22 -8.72
C TYR A 556 -11.00 -17.94 -9.54
N SER A 557 -9.86 -17.28 -9.55
CA SER A 557 -9.60 -16.16 -10.45
C SER A 557 -8.18 -16.25 -11.02
N TRP A 558 -8.12 -15.94 -12.31
CA TRP A 558 -6.90 -15.75 -13.07
C TRP A 558 -6.88 -14.34 -13.65
N ASN A 559 -5.77 -13.63 -13.52
CA ASN A 559 -5.57 -12.29 -14.06
C ASN A 559 -4.18 -12.19 -14.68
N LYS A 560 -4.09 -11.53 -15.81
CA LYS A 560 -2.82 -11.34 -16.51
C LYS A 560 -2.71 -9.92 -17.03
N LEU A 561 -1.58 -9.29 -16.71
CA LEU A 561 -1.14 -8.03 -17.30
C LEU A 561 -0.16 -8.35 -18.44
N ASN A 562 -0.34 -7.73 -19.62
CA ASN A 562 0.61 -7.79 -20.70
C ASN A 562 1.07 -6.37 -21.03
N VAL A 563 2.34 -6.12 -20.85
CA VAL A 563 3.03 -4.92 -21.33
C VAL A 563 3.68 -5.30 -22.65
N THR A 564 3.26 -4.66 -23.75
CA THR A 564 3.58 -5.12 -25.10
C THR A 564 5.00 -4.77 -25.51
N ASN A 565 5.57 -3.69 -24.96
CA ASN A 565 6.90 -3.21 -25.30
C ASN A 565 7.86 -3.40 -24.12
N ARG A 566 8.90 -4.22 -24.31
CA ARG A 566 9.97 -4.41 -23.31
C ARG A 566 10.94 -3.22 -23.22
N GLU A 567 10.89 -2.29 -24.17
CA GLU A 567 11.68 -1.07 -24.16
C GLU A 567 11.01 0.07 -23.34
N ASP A 568 9.71 -0.08 -23.04
CA ASP A 568 9.02 0.84 -22.13
C ASP A 568 9.49 0.57 -20.69
N GLN A 569 10.19 1.52 -20.12
CA GLN A 569 10.77 1.42 -18.76
C GLN A 569 9.74 1.60 -17.65
N ILE A 570 8.44 1.57 -17.99
CA ILE A 570 7.39 1.82 -17.03
C ILE A 570 7.25 0.69 -16.01
N ILE A 571 7.25 1.04 -14.73
CA ILE A 571 6.93 0.14 -13.63
C ILE A 571 5.41 0.19 -13.43
N ALA A 572 4.74 -0.93 -13.71
CA ALA A 572 3.28 -0.99 -13.72
C ALA A 572 2.66 -1.07 -12.32
N ALA A 573 3.40 -1.53 -11.32
CA ALA A 573 2.95 -1.76 -9.94
C ALA A 573 1.59 -2.50 -9.87
N PHE A 574 1.43 -3.55 -10.67
CA PHE A 574 0.16 -4.27 -10.80
C PHE A 574 -0.22 -5.04 -9.51
N ASN A 575 0.78 -5.53 -8.77
CA ASN A 575 0.69 -6.11 -7.42
C ASN A 575 -0.47 -7.11 -7.24
N THR A 576 -0.70 -7.93 -8.27
CA THR A 576 -1.82 -8.88 -8.29
C THR A 576 -1.32 -10.27 -8.63
N PRO A 577 -1.61 -11.30 -7.81
CA PRO A 577 -1.28 -12.68 -8.14
C PRO A 577 -2.00 -13.13 -9.40
N GLU A 578 -1.30 -13.85 -10.27
CA GLU A 578 -1.88 -14.35 -11.52
C GLU A 578 -3.00 -15.36 -11.24
N ASN A 579 -2.79 -16.27 -10.30
CA ASN A 579 -3.77 -17.28 -9.92
C ASN A 579 -4.07 -17.24 -8.41
N LYS A 580 -5.36 -17.33 -8.06
CA LYS A 580 -5.81 -17.52 -6.68
C LYS A 580 -7.12 -18.30 -6.64
N PHE A 581 -7.30 -19.13 -5.61
CA PHE A 581 -8.58 -19.80 -5.37
C PHE A 581 -8.89 -19.95 -3.89
N ASN A 582 -10.18 -20.12 -3.60
CA ASN A 582 -10.69 -20.47 -2.29
C ASN A 582 -11.68 -21.62 -2.42
N ILE A 583 -11.67 -22.52 -1.43
CA ILE A 583 -12.64 -23.61 -1.28
C ILE A 583 -13.10 -23.59 0.17
N GLY A 584 -14.41 -23.70 0.39
CA GLY A 584 -14.94 -23.67 1.73
C GLY A 584 -16.15 -24.59 1.92
N ILE A 585 -16.39 -24.90 3.17
CA ILE A 585 -17.57 -25.59 3.63
C ILE A 585 -18.19 -24.83 4.80
N SER A 586 -19.50 -24.66 4.78
CA SER A 586 -20.23 -23.97 5.83
C SER A 586 -21.47 -24.76 6.25
N GLY A 587 -21.70 -24.80 7.55
CA GLY A 587 -22.90 -25.35 8.17
C GLY A 587 -23.63 -24.27 8.98
N ARG A 588 -24.95 -24.30 8.98
CA ARG A 588 -25.79 -23.40 9.77
C ARG A 588 -27.00 -24.12 10.33
N GLU A 589 -27.48 -23.70 11.49
CA GLU A 589 -28.68 -24.28 12.14
C GLU A 589 -28.60 -25.82 12.17
N LEU A 590 -27.41 -26.34 12.46
CA LEU A 590 -27.21 -27.78 12.49
C LEU A 590 -27.92 -28.38 13.69
N ILE A 591 -28.66 -29.48 13.43
CA ILE A 591 -29.25 -30.33 14.44
C ILE A 591 -28.64 -31.71 14.28
N THR A 592 -27.72 -32.04 15.15
CA THR A 592 -26.99 -33.32 15.10
C THR A 592 -26.87 -33.90 16.51
N LYS A 593 -26.81 -35.22 16.61
CA LYS A 593 -26.52 -35.93 17.86
C LYS A 593 -25.16 -36.60 17.74
N ILE A 594 -24.29 -36.36 18.71
CA ILE A 594 -23.01 -37.04 18.82
C ILE A 594 -23.03 -37.76 20.19
N GLY A 595 -23.29 -39.08 20.17
CA GLY A 595 -23.57 -39.84 21.39
C GLY A 595 -24.79 -39.31 22.12
N SER A 596 -24.67 -38.97 23.39
CA SER A 596 -25.74 -38.36 24.20
C SER A 596 -25.89 -36.86 24.04
N LEU A 597 -24.91 -36.17 23.35
CA LEU A 597 -24.92 -34.73 23.17
C LEU A 597 -25.77 -34.34 21.98
N SER A 598 -26.85 -33.58 22.20
CA SER A 598 -27.64 -32.96 21.15
C SER A 598 -27.11 -31.59 20.79
N LEU A 599 -26.58 -31.47 19.60
CA LEU A 599 -26.10 -30.18 19.02
C LEU A 599 -27.24 -29.55 18.23
N VAL A 600 -27.82 -28.47 18.76
CA VAL A 600 -28.90 -27.71 18.11
C VAL A 600 -28.41 -26.30 17.87
N ASP A 601 -28.77 -25.69 16.73
CA ASP A 601 -28.40 -24.30 16.36
C ASP A 601 -26.90 -24.02 16.35
N TRP A 602 -26.11 -25.01 15.98
CA TRP A 602 -24.70 -24.84 15.72
C TRP A 602 -24.44 -24.46 14.26
N GLY A 603 -23.37 -23.71 14.05
CA GLY A 603 -22.85 -23.42 12.73
C GLY A 603 -21.34 -23.51 12.70
N PHE A 604 -20.81 -23.71 11.53
CA PHE A 604 -19.35 -23.67 11.30
C PHE A 604 -19.04 -23.12 9.92
N ASN A 605 -17.82 -22.67 9.74
CA ASN A 605 -17.26 -22.30 8.45
C ASN A 605 -15.77 -22.65 8.43
N VAL A 606 -15.33 -23.32 7.36
CA VAL A 606 -13.92 -23.61 7.11
C VAL A 606 -13.62 -23.20 5.67
N ASN A 607 -12.59 -22.39 5.48
CA ASN A 607 -12.14 -21.93 4.17
C ASN A 607 -10.64 -22.21 4.01
N TYR A 608 -10.28 -22.80 2.90
CA TYR A 608 -8.91 -22.90 2.40
C TYR A 608 -8.71 -21.87 1.30
N LYS A 609 -7.61 -21.14 1.37
CA LYS A 609 -7.20 -20.12 0.38
C LYS A 609 -5.83 -20.46 -0.12
N TRP A 610 -5.62 -20.36 -1.43
CA TRP A 610 -4.33 -20.49 -2.08
C TRP A 610 -4.08 -19.29 -2.98
N ILE A 611 -2.88 -18.73 -2.91
CA ILE A 611 -2.48 -17.51 -3.61
C ILE A 611 -1.10 -17.77 -4.21
N GLN A 612 -1.00 -17.66 -5.53
CA GLN A 612 0.28 -17.76 -6.25
C GLN A 612 1.20 -16.62 -5.88
N GLY A 613 2.50 -16.90 -5.79
CA GLY A 613 3.53 -15.89 -5.58
C GLY A 613 3.63 -14.92 -6.77
N PHE A 614 4.01 -13.70 -6.48
CA PHE A 614 4.14 -12.63 -7.47
C PHE A 614 5.18 -11.60 -7.03
N LEU A 615 5.69 -10.82 -8.00
CA LEU A 615 6.52 -9.67 -7.70
C LEU A 615 5.64 -8.53 -7.16
N PHE A 616 5.97 -8.05 -5.97
CA PHE A 616 5.39 -6.85 -5.40
C PHE A 616 6.30 -5.68 -5.72
N GLU A 617 5.78 -4.66 -6.38
CA GLU A 617 6.47 -3.44 -6.78
C GLU A 617 5.99 -2.30 -5.88
N GLY A 618 6.81 -1.90 -4.94
CA GLY A 618 6.61 -0.74 -4.04
C GLY A 618 7.65 0.34 -4.30
N SER A 619 8.08 1.04 -3.24
CA SER A 619 9.31 1.83 -3.30
C SER A 619 10.54 0.92 -3.45
N PRO A 620 11.73 1.46 -3.76
CA PRO A 620 12.94 0.64 -3.90
C PRO A 620 13.19 -0.28 -2.68
N GLN A 621 12.99 0.21 -1.46
CA GLN A 621 13.12 -0.57 -0.23
C GLN A 621 12.13 -1.75 -0.16
N PHE A 622 10.93 -1.58 -0.71
CA PHE A 622 9.80 -2.48 -0.53
C PHE A 622 9.35 -3.11 -1.85
N THR A 623 10.28 -3.40 -2.73
CA THR A 623 10.07 -4.19 -3.95
C THR A 623 10.68 -5.56 -3.77
N GLY A 624 9.94 -6.64 -4.06
CA GLY A 624 10.44 -7.99 -3.94
C GLY A 624 9.39 -9.06 -4.15
N PHE A 625 9.82 -10.32 -4.16
CA PHE A 625 8.95 -11.46 -4.46
C PHE A 625 8.19 -11.92 -3.22
N ILE A 626 6.86 -11.99 -3.33
CA ILE A 626 5.98 -12.63 -2.35
C ILE A 626 5.85 -14.11 -2.73
N PRO A 627 6.30 -15.06 -1.88
CA PRO A 627 6.18 -16.48 -2.17
C PRO A 627 4.73 -16.95 -2.25
N THR A 628 4.48 -18.02 -2.99
CA THR A 628 3.18 -18.72 -2.98
C THR A 628 2.83 -19.19 -1.57
N TYR A 629 1.59 -18.94 -1.15
CA TYR A 629 1.13 -19.35 0.17
C TYR A 629 -0.32 -19.84 0.18
N ASP A 630 -0.66 -20.59 1.22
CA ASP A 630 -2.00 -21.04 1.49
C ASP A 630 -2.37 -20.85 2.96
N LEU A 631 -3.67 -20.60 3.23
CA LEU A 631 -4.22 -20.34 4.56
C LEU A 631 -5.48 -21.14 4.78
N VAL A 632 -5.71 -21.53 6.03
CA VAL A 632 -6.97 -22.14 6.48
C VAL A 632 -7.60 -21.21 7.53
N ASP A 633 -8.79 -20.74 7.26
CA ASP A 633 -9.62 -20.02 8.25
C ASP A 633 -10.74 -20.96 8.73
N ALA A 634 -10.99 -20.98 10.03
CA ALA A 634 -12.06 -21.80 10.59
C ALA A 634 -12.80 -21.10 11.73
N GLN A 635 -14.08 -21.32 11.81
CA GLN A 635 -14.90 -20.88 12.94
C GLN A 635 -16.03 -21.84 13.23
N ILE A 636 -16.45 -21.89 14.49
CA ILE A 636 -17.65 -22.53 14.97
C ILE A 636 -18.50 -21.52 15.74
N ASN A 637 -19.81 -21.61 15.62
CA ASN A 637 -20.71 -20.73 16.34
C ASN A 637 -21.91 -21.47 16.90
N LYS A 638 -22.43 -20.96 18.01
CA LYS A 638 -23.66 -21.40 18.68
C LYS A 638 -24.63 -20.24 18.74
N ASN A 639 -25.82 -20.44 18.18
CA ASN A 639 -26.93 -19.52 18.36
C ASN A 639 -27.76 -19.94 19.60
N ILE A 640 -28.11 -18.97 20.46
CA ILE A 640 -28.88 -19.13 21.67
C ILE A 640 -30.11 -18.22 21.57
N PRO A 641 -31.20 -18.68 20.93
CA PRO A 641 -32.35 -17.82 20.64
C PRO A 641 -33.00 -17.21 21.89
N ALA A 642 -33.04 -17.98 22.99
CA ALA A 642 -33.62 -17.53 24.26
C ALA A 642 -32.96 -16.26 24.81
N TRP A 643 -31.67 -16.07 24.52
CA TRP A 643 -30.91 -14.90 24.96
C TRP A 643 -30.65 -13.93 23.79
N LYS A 644 -31.21 -14.17 22.63
CA LYS A 644 -30.92 -13.43 21.39
C LYS A 644 -29.42 -13.28 21.14
N MET A 645 -28.65 -14.30 21.42
CA MET A 645 -27.19 -14.31 21.50
C MET A 645 -26.59 -15.31 20.52
N ASN A 646 -25.49 -14.91 19.89
CA ASN A 646 -24.63 -15.80 19.13
C ASN A 646 -23.20 -15.75 19.69
N ILE A 647 -22.66 -16.92 20.07
CA ILE A 647 -21.28 -17.10 20.50
C ILE A 647 -20.51 -17.69 19.32
N LYS A 648 -19.31 -17.17 19.04
CA LYS A 648 -18.45 -17.62 17.96
C LYS A 648 -17.03 -17.79 18.46
N ILE A 649 -16.38 -18.90 18.11
CA ILE A 649 -14.97 -19.18 18.32
C ILE A 649 -14.38 -19.44 16.95
N GLY A 650 -13.27 -18.81 16.64
CA GLY A 650 -12.64 -18.95 15.33
C GLY A 650 -11.18 -18.54 15.29
N ALA A 651 -10.53 -18.83 14.18
CA ALA A 651 -9.22 -18.37 13.89
C ALA A 651 -9.07 -18.06 12.40
N SER A 652 -8.48 -16.94 12.08
CA SER A 652 -7.86 -16.70 10.79
C SER A 652 -6.47 -17.34 10.78
N ASN A 653 -6.08 -17.92 9.65
CA ASN A 653 -4.81 -18.65 9.53
C ASN A 653 -4.62 -19.69 10.66
N LEU A 654 -5.59 -20.60 10.78
CA LEU A 654 -5.66 -21.60 11.87
C LEU A 654 -4.35 -22.38 12.06
N LEU A 655 -3.64 -22.68 10.98
CA LEU A 655 -2.39 -23.44 10.97
C LEU A 655 -1.16 -22.59 11.34
N ASN A 656 -1.33 -21.31 11.61
CA ASN A 656 -0.29 -20.36 12.01
C ASN A 656 0.90 -20.27 11.02
N LYS A 657 0.62 -20.38 9.73
CA LYS A 657 1.65 -20.15 8.70
C LYS A 657 2.06 -18.67 8.71
N LYS A 658 3.34 -18.40 8.80
CA LYS A 658 3.88 -17.04 8.75
C LYS A 658 4.05 -16.64 7.28
N VAL A 659 3.19 -15.75 6.79
CA VAL A 659 3.14 -15.37 5.38
C VAL A 659 3.25 -13.87 5.20
N PHE A 660 3.97 -13.43 4.17
CA PHE A 660 3.91 -12.06 3.69
C PHE A 660 2.67 -11.86 2.83
N GLN A 661 1.96 -10.77 3.05
CA GLN A 661 0.86 -10.31 2.18
C GLN A 661 1.27 -9.07 1.37
N VAL A 662 2.24 -8.34 1.88
CA VAL A 662 2.88 -7.16 1.28
C VAL A 662 4.38 -7.29 1.53
N TYR A 663 5.22 -7.06 0.52
CA TYR A 663 6.67 -7.11 0.70
C TYR A 663 7.13 -5.97 1.61
N GLY A 664 8.01 -6.26 2.55
CA GLY A 664 8.43 -5.33 3.62
C GLY A 664 7.43 -5.21 4.77
N GLY A 665 6.24 -5.79 4.65
CA GLY A 665 5.28 -5.88 5.76
C GLY A 665 5.58 -7.05 6.71
N PRO A 666 4.78 -7.21 7.78
CA PRO A 666 4.98 -8.28 8.74
C PRO A 666 4.61 -9.65 8.16
N ARG A 667 5.22 -10.70 8.71
CA ARG A 667 4.76 -12.07 8.49
C ARG A 667 3.53 -12.35 9.34
N VAL A 668 2.35 -12.26 8.72
CA VAL A 668 1.06 -12.45 9.41
C VAL A 668 0.86 -13.91 9.81
N GLY A 669 0.63 -14.13 11.08
CA GLY A 669 0.35 -15.44 11.66
C GLY A 669 -1.13 -15.64 11.98
N ARG A 670 -1.41 -16.58 12.91
CA ARG A 670 -2.77 -16.87 13.38
C ARG A 670 -3.32 -15.74 14.23
N LEU A 671 -4.64 -15.51 14.10
CA LEU A 671 -5.44 -14.70 15.01
C LEU A 671 -6.66 -15.52 15.45
N ALA A 672 -6.55 -16.18 16.60
CA ALA A 672 -7.68 -16.87 17.20
C ALA A 672 -8.49 -15.90 18.07
N TYR A 673 -9.82 -16.09 18.11
CA TYR A 673 -10.74 -15.20 18.80
C TYR A 673 -12.00 -15.89 19.30
N ILE A 674 -12.60 -15.29 20.32
CA ILE A 674 -13.97 -15.53 20.77
C ILE A 674 -14.79 -14.26 20.54
N SER A 675 -16.03 -14.41 20.06
CA SER A 675 -16.94 -13.29 19.81
C SER A 675 -18.33 -13.58 20.37
N LEU A 676 -18.92 -12.54 20.95
CA LEU A 676 -20.27 -12.54 21.49
C LEU A 676 -21.10 -11.47 20.79
N ASN A 677 -22.20 -11.86 20.13
CA ASN A 677 -23.14 -10.95 19.49
C ASN A 677 -24.50 -11.03 20.19
N LEU A 678 -25.06 -9.90 20.56
CA LEU A 678 -26.39 -9.76 21.17
C LEU A 678 -27.28 -8.94 20.24
N ASN A 679 -28.50 -9.42 19.99
CA ASN A 679 -29.54 -8.74 19.22
C ASN A 679 -30.66 -8.38 20.19
N LEU A 680 -30.57 -7.19 20.78
CA LEU A 680 -31.51 -6.70 21.79
C LEU A 680 -32.85 -6.25 21.19
#